data_d009efdc1696ed0ed60175ae0dc83f23
#
_entry.id   d009efdc1696ed0ed60175ae0dc83f23
#
_cell.length_a   1.000
_cell.length_b   1.000
_cell.length_c   1.000
_cell.angle_alpha   90.00
_cell.angle_beta   90.00
_cell.angle_gamma   90.00
#
_symmetry.space_group_name_H-M   'P 1'
#
loop_
_entity.id
_entity.type
_entity.pdbx_description
1 polymer ?
#
loop_
_entity_poly.entity_id
_entity_poly.type
_entity_poly.pdbx_seq_one_letter_code
_entity_poly.pdbx_strand_id
1 'polypeptide(L)'
;MSKDQNHEDYQEQDDNRPLTLEEQRARLRQLIIMGKERGYITYSEINDALPDDMSDADQIDNIVSMISGLGIQVTEQAPDAEDILLSDNAAAVTDDDAVAEAEAALSSADSEFGRTTDPVRMYMREMGQVDLLTREDEIIIAKKIENALKNMVQAISACPGSIAEILALIEQVRNDEIRVDEVVEAIIDPNEVLLNELGLGHLENAKPDDEEGETVSDDEDGDDEDEDDSGSDSEAISAAHLAELKQKVLEHFAFIESEYGKMIKQLEKYGSLHANYLKHRDAIANKLLEVRFATRQIENLSSNLRSRVENIRKLEREIRDICIDRVRMERDYFIKNFLPAITDLKWVEEEVAKGRVWANALDRFRHAILEKQTELANMEAETRISIEELKEINKNMVLSEKETSAAKQEMIQANLRLVISIAKKYTNRGLQFLDLIQEGNIGLMKAVDKFEYRRGYKFSTYATWWIRQAITRSIADQARTIRIPVHMIETINKMNRISRQYLQETGEEPDSAKLAELMEMPEDKIRKIMKIAKEPISMETPIGDDDDSHLGDFIEDANNVAPAEAAMYTSLHEVTKEILESLTPREAKVLRMRFGIDMNTDHTLEEVGKQFDVTRERIRQIEAKALRKLRHPTRSDRLRSFLDSEENKS
;
A
#
# COMPACT_ATOMS: atom_id res chain seq x y z
N MET A 1 -15.39 86.59 18.78
CA MET A 1 -14.94 85.98 20.02
C MET A 1 -15.50 84.57 20.03
N SER A 2 -14.78 83.64 19.45
CA SER A 2 -13.69 82.76 19.89
C SER A 2 -14.16 81.76 20.87
N LYS A 3 -14.14 80.54 20.49
CA LYS A 3 -13.24 79.51 21.06
C LYS A 3 -13.46 78.19 20.37
N ASP A 4 -12.40 77.81 19.70
CA ASP A 4 -12.15 76.46 19.24
C ASP A 4 -12.14 75.48 20.44
N GLN A 5 -12.77 74.34 20.28
CA GLN A 5 -12.48 73.16 21.07
C GLN A 5 -12.35 71.98 20.09
N ASN A 6 -11.10 71.62 19.84
CA ASN A 6 -10.75 70.33 19.27
C ASN A 6 -11.24 69.20 20.19
N HIS A 7 -12.10 68.37 19.68
CA HIS A 7 -12.31 67.03 20.19
C HIS A 7 -11.44 66.10 19.38
N GLU A 8 -10.38 65.62 19.99
CA GLU A 8 -9.65 64.44 19.53
C GLU A 8 -10.54 63.23 19.81
N ASP A 9 -11.09 62.68 18.74
CA ASP A 9 -11.73 61.35 18.76
C ASP A 9 -10.62 60.27 18.89
N TYR A 10 -10.46 59.73 20.07
CA TYR A 10 -9.80 58.44 20.29
C TYR A 10 -10.72 57.37 19.73
N GLN A 11 -10.39 56.87 18.54
CA GLN A 11 -10.91 55.61 18.03
C GLN A 11 -10.31 54.47 18.89
N GLU A 12 -11.08 53.87 19.75
CA GLU A 12 -10.84 52.52 20.29
C GLU A 12 -10.82 51.56 19.08
N GLN A 13 -9.62 51.11 18.71
CA GLN A 13 -9.43 50.06 17.73
C GLN A 13 -9.83 48.74 18.37
N ASP A 14 -10.80 48.10 17.75
CA ASP A 14 -11.31 46.75 18.02
C ASP A 14 -10.14 45.73 17.86
N ASP A 15 -9.57 45.28 18.98
CA ASP A 15 -8.33 44.47 19.08
C ASP A 15 -8.58 42.98 18.77
N ASN A 16 -9.66 42.62 18.09
CA ASN A 16 -10.04 41.23 17.87
C ASN A 16 -10.15 40.83 16.39
N ARG A 17 -9.27 41.38 15.51
CA ARG A 17 -9.07 40.85 14.15
C ARG A 17 -7.85 39.94 14.11
N PRO A 18 -7.91 38.75 13.46
CA PRO A 18 -6.72 37.98 13.22
C PRO A 18 -5.73 38.83 12.39
N LEU A 19 -4.54 39.03 12.97
CA LEU A 19 -3.47 39.81 12.38
C LEU A 19 -3.05 39.21 11.04
N THR A 20 -2.91 40.03 10.02
CA THR A 20 -2.38 39.57 8.74
C THR A 20 -0.92 39.14 8.88
N LEU A 21 -0.47 38.20 8.03
CA LEU A 21 0.92 37.68 8.00
C LEU A 21 1.98 38.81 7.92
N GLU A 22 1.66 39.91 7.25
CA GLU A 22 2.53 41.06 7.14
C GLU A 22 2.62 41.86 8.46
N GLU A 23 1.52 41.99 9.19
CA GLU A 23 1.48 42.66 10.50
C GLU A 23 2.24 41.83 11.57
N GLN A 24 2.13 40.50 11.52
CA GLN A 24 2.89 39.60 12.38
C GLN A 24 4.41 39.74 12.14
N ARG A 25 4.82 39.79 10.88
CA ARG A 25 6.23 40.02 10.51
C ARG A 25 6.74 41.37 10.98
N ALA A 26 5.94 42.38 10.88
CA ALA A 26 6.30 43.74 11.33
C ALA A 26 6.52 43.78 12.84
N ARG A 27 5.68 43.11 13.63
CA ARG A 27 5.84 42.99 15.09
C ARG A 27 7.10 42.21 15.49
N LEU A 28 7.34 41.05 14.88
CA LEU A 28 8.54 40.22 15.13
C LEU A 28 9.83 40.96 14.77
N ARG A 29 9.80 41.69 13.65
CA ARG A 29 10.93 42.56 13.22
C ARG A 29 11.21 43.64 14.24
N GLN A 30 10.18 44.32 14.74
CA GLN A 30 10.28 45.35 15.74
C GLN A 30 10.83 44.81 17.07
N LEU A 31 10.43 43.60 17.46
CA LEU A 31 10.94 42.91 18.64
C LEU A 31 12.43 42.57 18.52
N ILE A 32 12.88 42.06 17.37
CA ILE A 32 14.28 41.73 17.09
C ILE A 32 15.14 43.00 17.12
N ILE A 33 14.65 44.09 16.53
CA ILE A 33 15.36 45.39 16.55
C ILE A 33 15.51 45.93 17.98
N MET A 34 14.40 45.92 18.78
CA MET A 34 14.46 46.32 20.18
C MET A 34 15.40 45.40 21.01
N GLY A 35 15.40 44.10 20.75
CA GLY A 35 16.31 43.17 21.40
C GLY A 35 17.78 43.40 21.09
N LYS A 36 18.11 43.76 19.86
CA LYS A 36 19.47 44.15 19.46
C LYS A 36 19.93 45.47 20.08
N GLU A 37 19.05 46.44 20.20
CA GLU A 37 19.34 47.71 20.85
C GLU A 37 19.58 47.58 22.35
N ARG A 38 18.80 46.70 23.01
CA ARG A 38 18.85 46.47 24.46
C ARG A 38 19.82 45.36 24.89
N GLY A 39 20.15 44.42 23.98
CA GLY A 39 20.95 43.23 24.26
C GLY A 39 20.18 42.09 24.89
N TYR A 40 18.93 42.30 25.29
CA TYR A 40 18.05 41.28 25.87
C TYR A 40 16.58 41.46 25.48
N ILE A 41 15.83 40.38 25.55
CA ILE A 41 14.35 40.34 25.38
C ILE A 41 13.77 39.45 26.48
N THR A 42 12.62 39.80 27.00
CA THR A 42 11.93 38.99 28.02
C THR A 42 10.92 38.05 27.39
N TYR A 43 10.66 36.91 28.05
CA TYR A 43 9.63 35.95 27.61
C TYR A 43 8.26 36.59 27.51
N SER A 44 7.91 37.59 28.36
CA SER A 44 6.65 38.29 28.27
C SER A 44 6.53 39.16 27.00
N GLU A 45 7.63 39.83 26.58
CA GLU A 45 7.65 40.61 25.33
C GLU A 45 7.54 39.72 24.09
N ILE A 46 8.11 38.51 24.14
CA ILE A 46 7.92 37.50 23.06
C ILE A 46 6.47 37.06 23.00
N ASN A 47 5.86 36.78 24.13
CA ASN A 47 4.47 36.32 24.22
C ASN A 47 3.47 37.41 23.78
N ASP A 48 3.72 38.69 24.13
CA ASP A 48 2.89 39.82 23.72
C ASP A 48 3.02 40.17 22.22
N ALA A 49 4.15 39.80 21.59
CA ALA A 49 4.36 40.02 20.17
C ALA A 49 3.78 38.89 19.29
N LEU A 50 3.50 37.72 19.87
CA LEU A 50 2.95 36.58 19.17
C LEU A 50 1.40 36.61 19.24
N PRO A 51 0.69 36.25 18.15
CA PRO A 51 -0.76 36.08 18.18
C PRO A 51 -1.17 34.83 18.95
N ASP A 52 -2.38 34.84 19.53
CA ASP A 52 -2.94 33.74 20.33
C ASP A 52 -2.98 32.37 19.58
N ASP A 53 -3.01 32.39 18.26
CA ASP A 53 -2.96 31.20 17.40
C ASP A 53 -1.56 30.53 17.32
N MET A 54 -0.50 31.18 17.82
CA MET A 54 0.89 30.71 17.82
C MET A 54 1.44 30.40 19.22
N SER A 55 0.59 30.09 20.18
CA SER A 55 0.99 29.79 21.57
C SER A 55 1.41 28.33 21.81
N ASP A 56 1.72 27.55 20.75
CA ASP A 56 2.28 26.20 20.87
C ASP A 56 3.72 26.29 21.44
N ALA A 57 3.99 25.55 22.52
CA ALA A 57 5.27 25.54 23.22
C ALA A 57 6.49 25.32 22.29
N ASP A 58 6.36 24.43 21.31
CA ASP A 58 7.42 24.10 20.33
C ASP A 58 7.76 25.30 19.41
N GLN A 59 6.78 26.16 19.13
CA GLN A 59 6.99 27.35 18.30
C GLN A 59 7.68 28.46 19.09
N ILE A 60 7.33 28.62 20.35
CA ILE A 60 7.98 29.58 21.25
C ILE A 60 9.46 29.21 21.44
N ASP A 61 9.77 27.93 21.63
CA ASP A 61 11.15 27.43 21.78
C ASP A 61 11.99 27.65 20.52
N ASN A 62 11.38 27.50 19.34
CA ASN A 62 12.05 27.80 18.05
C ASN A 62 12.37 29.30 17.92
N ILE A 63 11.43 30.17 18.31
CA ILE A 63 11.65 31.63 18.29
C ILE A 63 12.72 32.03 19.29
N VAL A 64 12.69 31.47 20.50
CA VAL A 64 13.71 31.70 21.54
C VAL A 64 15.08 31.26 21.04
N SER A 65 15.17 30.08 20.40
CA SER A 65 16.42 29.56 19.82
C SER A 65 16.95 30.47 18.71
N MET A 66 16.05 30.98 17.85
CA MET A 66 16.41 31.93 16.80
C MET A 66 16.93 33.27 17.36
N ILE A 67 16.23 33.85 18.35
CA ILE A 67 16.61 35.09 19.02
C ILE A 67 17.96 34.92 19.73
N SER A 68 18.16 33.80 20.41
CA SER A 68 19.44 33.46 21.05
C SER A 68 20.58 33.29 20.03
N GLY A 69 20.29 32.73 18.86
CA GLY A 69 21.23 32.59 17.74
C GLY A 69 21.68 33.92 17.13
N LEU A 70 20.87 34.97 17.28
CA LEU A 70 21.21 36.36 16.89
C LEU A 70 22.04 37.11 17.94
N GLY A 71 22.43 36.43 19.05
CA GLY A 71 23.23 37.01 20.11
C GLY A 71 22.44 37.85 21.12
N ILE A 72 21.10 37.76 21.11
CA ILE A 72 20.21 38.45 22.05
C ILE A 72 19.90 37.48 23.20
N GLN A 73 20.10 37.92 24.43
CA GLN A 73 19.78 37.09 25.60
C GLN A 73 18.29 37.12 25.90
N VAL A 74 17.68 35.92 26.07
CA VAL A 74 16.27 35.80 26.48
C VAL A 74 16.23 35.53 27.98
N THR A 75 15.54 36.42 28.75
CA THR A 75 15.47 36.39 30.22
C THR A 75 14.00 36.38 30.68
N GLU A 76 13.75 35.81 31.88
CA GLU A 76 12.40 35.82 32.47
C GLU A 76 12.00 37.19 33.00
N GLN A 77 12.96 37.96 33.53
CA GLN A 77 12.77 39.32 34.04
C GLN A 77 13.85 40.24 33.49
N ALA A 78 13.54 41.53 33.37
CA ALA A 78 14.52 42.51 32.92
C ALA A 78 15.73 42.51 33.86
N PRO A 79 16.96 42.32 33.33
CA PRO A 79 18.18 42.29 34.16
C PRO A 79 18.42 43.66 34.81
N ASP A 80 18.96 43.68 36.03
CA ASP A 80 19.29 44.90 36.75
C ASP A 80 20.44 45.66 36.05
N ALA A 81 20.45 47.00 36.22
CA ALA A 81 21.38 47.89 35.51
C ALA A 81 22.90 47.57 35.79
N GLU A 82 23.23 46.83 36.86
CA GLU A 82 24.57 46.37 37.16
C GLU A 82 25.00 45.15 36.34
N ASP A 83 24.05 44.27 35.96
CA ASP A 83 24.32 43.07 35.13
C ASP A 83 24.55 43.43 33.65
N ILE A 84 23.91 44.50 33.16
CA ILE A 84 24.09 44.99 31.79
C ILE A 84 25.50 45.59 31.57
N LEU A 85 26.08 46.20 32.60
CA LEU A 85 27.43 46.79 32.56
C LEU A 85 28.57 45.75 32.59
N LEU A 86 28.28 44.53 32.96
CA LEU A 86 29.25 43.41 33.01
C LEU A 86 29.25 42.55 31.75
N SER A 87 28.26 42.68 30.86
CA SER A 87 28.22 41.95 29.60
C SER A 87 28.97 42.75 28.51
N ASP A 88 30.14 42.23 28.14
CA ASP A 88 31.11 42.83 27.19
C ASP A 88 30.67 42.82 25.72
N ASN A 89 29.36 42.72 25.43
CA ASN A 89 28.80 42.50 24.09
C ASN A 89 28.01 43.69 23.51
N ALA A 90 28.20 44.91 24.02
CA ALA A 90 27.63 46.10 23.41
C ALA A 90 28.51 46.63 22.25
N ALA A 91 28.57 45.91 21.14
CA ALA A 91 28.99 46.49 19.87
C ALA A 91 27.79 47.22 19.27
N ALA A 92 27.89 48.58 19.24
CA ALA A 92 26.91 49.41 18.54
C ALA A 92 26.91 49.08 17.05
N VAL A 93 25.96 48.25 16.62
CA VAL A 93 25.70 47.96 15.23
C VAL A 93 24.90 49.14 14.66
N THR A 94 25.26 49.65 13.47
CA THR A 94 24.54 50.73 12.80
C THR A 94 23.14 50.24 12.45
N ASP A 95 22.13 51.12 12.52
CA ASP A 95 20.70 50.81 12.31
C ASP A 95 20.42 50.03 10.99
N ASP A 96 21.15 50.32 9.92
CA ASP A 96 20.97 49.68 8.61
C ASP A 96 21.45 48.20 8.58
N ASP A 97 22.50 47.87 9.32
CA ASP A 97 23.03 46.50 9.38
C ASP A 97 22.12 45.60 10.24
N ALA A 98 21.54 46.14 11.32
CA ALA A 98 20.58 45.39 12.16
C ALA A 98 19.28 45.09 11.43
N VAL A 99 18.81 45.97 10.56
CA VAL A 99 17.63 45.77 9.72
C VAL A 99 17.90 44.68 8.67
N ALA A 100 19.05 44.72 8.01
CA ALA A 100 19.43 43.73 6.99
C ALA A 100 19.59 42.33 7.59
N GLU A 101 20.15 42.22 8.80
CA GLU A 101 20.33 40.93 9.50
C GLU A 101 19.00 40.41 10.04
N ALA A 102 18.10 41.27 10.52
CA ALA A 102 16.73 40.90 10.90
C ALA A 102 15.91 40.44 9.67
N GLU A 103 16.08 41.05 8.49
CA GLU A 103 15.47 40.59 7.24
C GLU A 103 16.00 39.23 6.76
N ALA A 104 17.29 38.98 6.88
CA ALA A 104 17.91 37.72 6.55
C ALA A 104 17.47 36.61 7.52
N ALA A 105 17.38 36.90 8.83
CA ALA A 105 16.87 35.97 9.84
C ALA A 105 15.37 35.66 9.65
N LEU A 106 14.55 36.66 9.33
CA LEU A 106 13.13 36.47 9.00
C LEU A 106 12.92 35.67 7.70
N SER A 107 13.77 35.85 6.68
CA SER A 107 13.70 35.07 5.44
C SER A 107 14.13 33.62 5.64
N SER A 108 15.07 33.34 6.53
CA SER A 108 15.43 31.97 6.91
C SER A 108 14.35 31.32 7.81
N ALA A 109 13.78 32.09 8.74
CA ALA A 109 12.64 31.67 9.56
C ALA A 109 11.39 31.38 8.72
N ASP A 110 11.07 32.17 7.68
CA ASP A 110 9.98 31.91 6.75
C ASP A 110 10.12 30.56 6.04
N SER A 111 11.34 30.07 5.82
CA SER A 111 11.57 28.73 5.27
C SER A 111 11.37 27.62 6.30
N GLU A 112 11.51 27.91 7.58
CA GLU A 112 11.30 26.96 8.70
C GLU A 112 9.92 27.05 9.32
N PHE A 113 9.34 28.26 9.50
CA PHE A 113 7.98 28.45 10.03
C PHE A 113 6.87 27.98 9.09
N GLY A 114 7.10 27.97 7.76
CA GLY A 114 6.17 27.43 6.78
C GLY A 114 6.18 25.90 6.66
N ARG A 115 7.17 25.24 7.23
CA ARG A 115 7.36 23.78 7.16
C ARG A 115 7.19 23.15 8.52
N THR A 116 5.94 22.94 8.92
CA THR A 116 5.68 21.99 10.01
C THR A 116 6.22 20.63 9.59
N THR A 117 7.10 20.05 10.38
CA THR A 117 7.65 18.70 10.19
C THR A 117 6.63 17.61 10.49
N ASP A 118 5.46 17.96 11.02
CA ASP A 118 4.36 17.02 11.26
C ASP A 118 3.75 16.56 9.93
N PRO A 119 3.89 15.27 9.57
CA PRO A 119 3.33 14.72 8.34
C PRO A 119 1.81 14.89 8.23
N VAL A 120 1.09 14.88 9.37
CA VAL A 120 -0.37 15.04 9.40
C VAL A 120 -0.75 16.45 8.96
N ARG A 121 -0.08 17.47 9.52
CA ARG A 121 -0.33 18.88 9.15
C ARG A 121 0.04 19.16 7.69
N MET A 122 1.14 18.58 7.20
CA MET A 122 1.53 18.70 5.78
C MET A 122 0.43 18.13 4.87
N TYR A 123 -0.04 16.92 5.16
CA TYR A 123 -1.10 16.28 4.38
C TYR A 123 -2.40 17.09 4.41
N MET A 124 -2.82 17.57 5.59
CA MET A 124 -4.02 18.41 5.74
C MET A 124 -3.93 19.72 4.96
N ARG A 125 -2.76 20.35 4.91
CA ARG A 125 -2.54 21.58 4.16
C ARG A 125 -2.61 21.35 2.64
N GLU A 126 -1.97 20.28 2.15
CA GLU A 126 -2.03 19.96 0.71
C GLU A 126 -3.44 19.61 0.26
N MET A 127 -4.16 18.82 1.04
CA MET A 127 -5.55 18.49 0.78
C MET A 127 -6.45 19.74 0.82
N GLY A 128 -6.12 20.72 1.72
CA GLY A 128 -6.88 21.96 1.85
C GLY A 128 -6.85 22.86 0.62
N GLN A 129 -5.88 22.69 -0.28
CA GLN A 129 -5.72 23.50 -1.49
C GLN A 129 -6.66 23.10 -2.64
N VAL A 130 -7.27 21.91 -2.56
CA VAL A 130 -8.16 21.40 -3.61
C VAL A 130 -9.60 21.85 -3.32
N ASP A 131 -10.25 22.43 -4.34
CA ASP A 131 -11.65 22.85 -4.25
C ASP A 131 -12.61 21.65 -4.18
N LEU A 132 -13.74 21.86 -3.52
CA LEU A 132 -14.79 20.84 -3.43
C LEU A 132 -15.58 20.78 -4.74
N LEU A 133 -15.92 19.56 -5.18
CA LEU A 133 -16.74 19.34 -6.36
C LEU A 133 -18.24 19.56 -6.03
N THR A 134 -18.95 20.16 -6.99
CA THR A 134 -20.40 20.15 -7.00
C THR A 134 -20.92 18.82 -7.57
N ARG A 135 -22.21 18.50 -7.36
CA ARG A 135 -22.82 17.28 -7.94
C ARG A 135 -22.73 17.26 -9.48
N GLU A 136 -22.81 18.42 -10.10
CA GLU A 136 -22.70 18.55 -11.56
C GLU A 136 -21.27 18.23 -12.02
N ASP A 137 -20.26 18.71 -11.28
CA ASP A 137 -18.85 18.42 -11.57
C ASP A 137 -18.52 16.93 -11.39
N GLU A 138 -19.06 16.27 -10.34
CA GLU A 138 -18.94 14.81 -10.17
C GLU A 138 -19.42 14.03 -11.40
N ILE A 139 -20.58 14.44 -11.95
CA ILE A 139 -21.14 13.82 -13.15
C ILE A 139 -20.29 14.12 -14.40
N ILE A 140 -19.77 15.35 -14.52
CA ILE A 140 -18.91 15.72 -15.65
C ILE A 140 -17.61 14.91 -15.63
N ILE A 141 -16.99 14.77 -14.47
CA ILE A 141 -15.76 13.97 -14.30
C ILE A 141 -16.04 12.48 -14.55
N ALA A 142 -17.14 11.94 -14.02
CA ALA A 142 -17.54 10.57 -14.26
C ALA A 142 -17.78 10.28 -15.75
N LYS A 143 -18.40 11.21 -16.48
CA LYS A 143 -18.54 11.14 -17.94
C LYS A 143 -17.20 11.21 -18.66
N LYS A 144 -16.27 12.06 -18.21
CA LYS A 144 -14.90 12.10 -18.75
C LYS A 144 -14.20 10.75 -18.60
N ILE A 145 -14.29 10.13 -17.40
CA ILE A 145 -13.72 8.80 -17.14
C ILE A 145 -14.34 7.75 -18.08
N GLU A 146 -15.65 7.71 -18.19
CA GLU A 146 -16.36 6.76 -19.07
C GLU A 146 -15.97 6.94 -20.55
N ASN A 147 -15.93 8.17 -21.04
CA ASN A 147 -15.56 8.46 -22.42
C ASN A 147 -14.10 8.09 -22.71
N ALA A 148 -13.19 8.38 -21.77
CA ALA A 148 -11.79 8.00 -21.91
C ALA A 148 -11.59 6.48 -21.89
N LEU A 149 -12.34 5.74 -21.05
CA LEU A 149 -12.36 4.28 -21.07
C LEU A 149 -12.93 3.72 -22.39
N LYS A 150 -14.00 4.32 -22.93
CA LYS A 150 -14.54 3.95 -24.24
C LYS A 150 -13.53 4.17 -25.35
N ASN A 151 -12.85 5.30 -25.36
CA ASN A 151 -11.77 5.59 -26.31
C ASN A 151 -10.63 4.58 -26.20
N MET A 152 -10.28 4.15 -24.98
CA MET A 152 -9.25 3.13 -24.74
C MET A 152 -9.68 1.77 -25.30
N VAL A 153 -10.91 1.31 -25.03
CA VAL A 153 -11.46 0.08 -25.58
C VAL A 153 -11.54 0.15 -27.11
N GLN A 154 -11.94 1.29 -27.67
CA GLN A 154 -11.96 1.53 -29.11
C GLN A 154 -10.55 1.43 -29.72
N ALA A 155 -9.53 2.01 -29.07
CA ALA A 155 -8.14 1.88 -29.52
C ALA A 155 -7.65 0.43 -29.47
N ILE A 156 -7.94 -0.31 -28.38
CA ILE A 156 -7.60 -1.73 -28.24
C ILE A 156 -8.28 -2.56 -29.32
N SER A 157 -9.56 -2.28 -29.62
CA SER A 157 -10.34 -2.99 -30.65
C SER A 157 -9.85 -2.74 -32.08
N ALA A 158 -9.05 -1.68 -32.30
CA ALA A 158 -8.44 -1.43 -33.60
C ALA A 158 -7.32 -2.43 -33.94
N CYS A 159 -6.78 -3.14 -32.94
CA CYS A 159 -5.74 -4.16 -33.13
C CYS A 159 -6.35 -5.57 -33.22
N PRO A 160 -6.27 -6.27 -34.39
CA PRO A 160 -6.78 -7.64 -34.52
C PRO A 160 -6.17 -8.64 -33.55
N GLY A 161 -4.90 -8.45 -33.18
CA GLY A 161 -4.23 -9.27 -32.19
C GLY A 161 -4.85 -9.15 -30.80
N SER A 162 -5.25 -7.94 -30.38
CA SER A 162 -5.92 -7.71 -29.10
C SER A 162 -7.32 -8.29 -29.07
N ILE A 163 -8.04 -8.25 -30.20
CA ILE A 163 -9.37 -8.92 -30.33
C ILE A 163 -9.20 -10.44 -30.18
N ALA A 164 -8.16 -11.02 -30.76
CA ALA A 164 -7.87 -12.46 -30.62
C ALA A 164 -7.58 -12.83 -29.15
N GLU A 165 -6.85 -11.99 -28.41
CA GLU A 165 -6.62 -12.19 -26.97
C GLU A 165 -7.93 -12.14 -26.16
N ILE A 166 -8.82 -11.18 -26.46
CA ILE A 166 -10.15 -11.09 -25.83
C ILE A 166 -10.96 -12.35 -26.11
N LEU A 167 -10.99 -12.83 -27.36
CA LEU A 167 -11.70 -14.05 -27.71
C LEU A 167 -11.12 -15.30 -27.04
N ALA A 168 -9.79 -15.37 -26.87
CA ALA A 168 -9.14 -16.44 -26.13
C ALA A 168 -9.52 -16.43 -24.64
N LEU A 169 -9.63 -15.26 -24.01
CA LEU A 169 -10.12 -15.12 -22.63
C LEU A 169 -11.57 -15.60 -22.50
N ILE A 170 -12.44 -15.27 -23.47
CA ILE A 170 -13.83 -15.73 -23.46
C ILE A 170 -13.93 -17.24 -23.68
N GLU A 171 -13.02 -17.83 -24.44
CA GLU A 171 -12.98 -19.29 -24.60
C GLU A 171 -12.59 -19.98 -23.27
N GLN A 172 -11.67 -19.40 -22.49
CA GLN A 172 -11.36 -19.86 -21.14
C GLN A 172 -12.57 -19.73 -20.19
N VAL A 173 -13.37 -18.66 -20.30
CA VAL A 173 -14.64 -18.51 -19.57
C VAL A 173 -15.67 -19.57 -20.02
N ARG A 174 -15.72 -19.90 -21.31
CA ARG A 174 -16.60 -20.97 -21.87
C ARG A 174 -16.24 -22.33 -21.27
N ASN A 175 -14.95 -22.60 -21.09
CA ASN A 175 -14.42 -23.85 -20.54
C ASN A 175 -14.42 -23.90 -19.00
N ASP A 176 -14.94 -22.87 -18.31
CA ASP A 176 -14.93 -22.73 -16.84
C ASP A 176 -13.53 -22.68 -16.20
N GLU A 177 -12.50 -22.28 -16.97
CA GLU A 177 -11.14 -22.07 -16.45
C GLU A 177 -11.01 -20.74 -15.69
N ILE A 178 -11.79 -19.73 -16.11
CA ILE A 178 -11.84 -18.38 -15.51
C ILE A 178 -13.29 -18.01 -15.24
N ARG A 179 -13.55 -17.34 -14.13
CA ARG A 179 -14.89 -16.85 -13.80
C ARG A 179 -15.26 -15.65 -14.67
N VAL A 180 -16.55 -15.55 -15.04
CA VAL A 180 -17.03 -14.47 -15.91
C VAL A 180 -16.85 -13.08 -15.30
N ASP A 181 -17.01 -12.95 -13.98
CA ASP A 181 -16.86 -11.69 -13.23
C ASP A 181 -15.41 -11.16 -13.22
N GLU A 182 -14.41 -12.03 -13.43
CA GLU A 182 -13.02 -11.61 -13.59
C GLU A 182 -12.72 -10.97 -14.94
N VAL A 183 -13.58 -11.20 -15.95
CA VAL A 183 -13.38 -10.68 -17.32
C VAL A 183 -14.37 -9.57 -17.64
N VAL A 184 -15.65 -9.75 -17.29
CA VAL A 184 -16.74 -8.83 -17.63
C VAL A 184 -17.56 -8.52 -16.38
N GLU A 185 -17.68 -7.23 -16.06
CA GLU A 185 -18.50 -6.75 -14.92
C GLU A 185 -19.98 -6.68 -15.28
N ALA A 186 -20.31 -6.21 -16.49
CA ALA A 186 -21.68 -6.06 -16.95
C ALA A 186 -21.75 -5.94 -18.49
N ILE A 187 -22.93 -6.19 -19.05
CA ILE A 187 -23.27 -5.82 -20.43
C ILE A 187 -24.25 -4.65 -20.35
N ILE A 188 -23.93 -3.57 -21.03
CA ILE A 188 -24.75 -2.36 -21.09
C ILE A 188 -25.81 -2.57 -22.16
N ASP A 189 -27.08 -2.69 -21.77
CA ASP A 189 -28.18 -2.72 -22.72
C ASP A 189 -28.47 -1.29 -23.22
N PRO A 190 -28.35 -1.02 -24.53
CA PRO A 190 -28.63 0.30 -25.10
C PRO A 190 -30.04 0.82 -24.80
N ASN A 191 -31.01 -0.09 -24.62
CA ASN A 191 -32.38 0.29 -24.31
C ASN A 191 -32.57 0.73 -22.85
N GLU A 192 -31.84 0.13 -21.93
CA GLU A 192 -31.85 0.51 -20.51
C GLU A 192 -31.22 1.88 -20.29
N VAL A 193 -30.16 2.20 -21.04
CA VAL A 193 -29.54 3.51 -21.05
C VAL A 193 -30.50 4.60 -21.53
N LEU A 194 -31.26 4.32 -22.57
CA LEU A 194 -32.24 5.26 -23.15
C LEU A 194 -33.41 5.49 -22.20
N LEU A 195 -33.88 4.46 -21.49
CA LEU A 195 -34.94 4.54 -20.51
C LEU A 195 -34.50 5.36 -19.27
N ASN A 196 -33.27 5.20 -18.85
CA ASN A 196 -32.70 5.99 -17.74
C ASN A 196 -32.44 7.45 -18.14
N GLU A 197 -32.00 7.74 -19.36
CA GLU A 197 -31.84 9.12 -19.87
C GLU A 197 -33.21 9.83 -20.04
N LEU A 198 -34.28 9.10 -20.36
CA LEU A 198 -35.64 9.61 -20.47
C LEU A 198 -36.35 9.74 -19.10
N GLY A 199 -35.69 9.39 -17.97
CA GLY A 199 -36.27 9.42 -16.64
C GLY A 199 -37.36 8.34 -16.38
N LEU A 200 -37.48 7.35 -17.26
CA LEU A 200 -38.49 6.28 -17.18
C LEU A 200 -37.95 5.01 -16.47
N GLY A 201 -36.65 4.95 -16.20
CA GLY A 201 -35.98 3.77 -15.60
C GLY A 201 -36.32 3.50 -14.14
N HIS A 202 -37.02 4.39 -13.46
CA HIS A 202 -37.40 4.22 -12.05
C HIS A 202 -38.73 3.49 -11.82
N LEU A 203 -39.44 3.06 -12.88
CA LEU A 203 -40.80 2.52 -12.76
C LEU A 203 -40.88 1.00 -12.58
N GLU A 204 -39.82 0.23 -12.80
CA GLU A 204 -39.94 -1.25 -12.74
C GLU A 204 -39.36 -1.90 -11.46
N ASN A 205 -38.62 -1.21 -10.61
CA ASN A 205 -38.01 -1.80 -9.40
C ASN A 205 -38.28 -1.05 -8.07
N ALA A 206 -39.28 -0.20 -8.00
CA ALA A 206 -39.69 0.42 -6.75
C ALA A 206 -40.79 -0.41 -6.09
N LYS A 207 -40.45 -1.21 -5.09
CA LYS A 207 -41.40 -1.54 -4.03
C LYS A 207 -41.68 -0.25 -3.25
N PRO A 208 -42.96 0.06 -2.93
CA PRO A 208 -43.28 1.26 -2.18
C PRO A 208 -42.97 1.03 -0.70
N ASP A 209 -41.92 1.68 -0.22
CA ASP A 209 -41.76 1.90 1.21
C ASP A 209 -41.72 3.42 1.51
N ASP A 210 -42.63 3.79 2.31
CA ASP A 210 -43.09 4.97 2.96
C ASP A 210 -42.11 6.17 3.07
N GLU A 211 -42.68 7.33 2.65
CA GLU A 211 -42.21 8.66 3.03
C GLU A 211 -42.34 8.85 4.54
N GLU A 212 -41.24 9.02 5.24
CA GLU A 212 -41.22 9.87 6.43
C GLU A 212 -39.89 10.65 6.48
N GLY A 213 -40.03 11.97 6.51
CA GLY A 213 -38.95 12.91 6.65
C GLY A 213 -38.31 12.82 8.02
N GLU A 214 -37.00 12.63 8.06
CA GLU A 214 -36.24 12.78 9.30
C GLU A 214 -35.22 13.90 9.21
N THR A 215 -35.42 14.79 10.15
CA THR A 215 -34.49 15.84 10.56
C THR A 215 -33.22 15.22 11.12
N VAL A 216 -32.09 15.70 10.61
CA VAL A 216 -30.74 15.34 11.09
C VAL A 216 -30.60 15.75 12.55
N SER A 217 -30.50 14.79 13.45
CA SER A 217 -29.92 14.94 14.78
C SER A 217 -28.54 14.25 14.76
N ASP A 218 -27.50 15.04 14.98
CA ASP A 218 -26.16 14.57 15.35
C ASP A 218 -26.26 13.84 16.68
N ASP A 219 -25.93 12.59 16.68
CA ASP A 219 -25.53 11.69 17.75
C ASP A 219 -26.21 10.33 17.54
N GLU A 220 -25.48 9.40 16.92
CA GLU A 220 -25.68 7.99 17.26
C GLU A 220 -24.52 7.17 16.68
N ASP A 221 -23.76 6.55 17.59
CA ASP A 221 -22.97 5.35 17.36
C ASP A 221 -23.92 4.19 16.99
N GLY A 222 -24.45 4.23 15.77
CA GLY A 222 -25.19 3.13 15.16
C GLY A 222 -24.23 2.22 14.41
N ASP A 223 -23.78 1.15 15.06
CA ASP A 223 -23.22 -0.03 14.42
C ASP A 223 -24.33 -0.68 13.55
N ASP A 224 -24.42 -0.28 12.28
CA ASP A 224 -25.17 -1.02 11.27
C ASP A 224 -24.38 -2.31 10.93
N GLU A 225 -24.50 -3.28 11.81
CA GLU A 225 -24.11 -4.67 11.60
C GLU A 225 -25.37 -5.52 11.60
N ASP A 226 -25.98 -5.75 10.46
CA ASP A 226 -26.84 -6.90 10.23
C ASP A 226 -27.04 -7.12 8.73
N GLU A 227 -25.99 -7.63 8.04
CA GLU A 227 -26.14 -8.31 6.76
C GLU A 227 -25.20 -9.53 6.68
N ASP A 228 -25.29 -10.46 7.63
CA ASP A 228 -24.52 -11.72 7.55
C ASP A 228 -25.27 -12.95 8.09
N ASP A 229 -26.60 -12.99 7.98
CA ASP A 229 -27.35 -14.22 8.29
C ASP A 229 -28.19 -14.77 7.11
N SER A 230 -27.85 -14.43 5.87
CA SER A 230 -28.48 -15.03 4.67
C SER A 230 -27.45 -15.69 3.73
N GLY A 231 -26.43 -16.34 4.30
CA GLY A 231 -25.31 -16.91 3.54
C GLY A 231 -25.68 -17.95 2.47
N SER A 232 -26.76 -18.70 2.62
CA SER A 232 -27.14 -19.74 1.65
C SER A 232 -28.02 -19.21 0.49
N ASP A 233 -28.91 -18.28 0.78
CA ASP A 233 -29.80 -17.72 -0.26
C ASP A 233 -29.10 -16.65 -1.10
N SER A 234 -28.19 -15.87 -0.51
CA SER A 234 -27.42 -14.88 -1.25
C SER A 234 -26.38 -15.52 -2.18
N GLU A 235 -25.76 -16.63 -1.79
CA GLU A 235 -24.85 -17.40 -2.66
C GLU A 235 -25.59 -18.03 -3.84
N ALA A 236 -26.79 -18.57 -3.62
CA ALA A 236 -27.62 -19.14 -4.69
C ALA A 236 -28.10 -18.07 -5.69
N ILE A 237 -28.52 -16.90 -5.21
CA ILE A 237 -28.92 -15.75 -6.05
C ILE A 237 -27.71 -15.21 -6.83
N SER A 238 -26.56 -15.11 -6.18
CA SER A 238 -25.31 -14.70 -6.83
C SER A 238 -24.87 -15.68 -7.91
N ALA A 239 -24.97 -16.98 -7.66
CA ALA A 239 -24.64 -18.03 -8.64
C ALA A 239 -25.60 -18.02 -9.85
N ALA A 240 -26.90 -17.80 -9.63
CA ALA A 240 -27.88 -17.68 -10.70
C ALA A 240 -27.62 -16.44 -11.59
N HIS A 241 -27.31 -15.29 -10.96
CA HIS A 241 -26.95 -14.07 -11.67
C HIS A 241 -25.66 -14.22 -12.49
N LEU A 242 -24.64 -14.88 -11.93
CA LEU A 242 -23.40 -15.17 -12.67
C LEU A 242 -23.63 -16.11 -13.86
N ALA A 243 -24.53 -17.10 -13.73
CA ALA A 243 -24.89 -17.99 -14.83
C ALA A 243 -25.62 -17.22 -15.95
N GLU A 244 -26.53 -16.34 -15.59
CA GLU A 244 -27.24 -15.47 -16.56
C GLU A 244 -26.27 -14.52 -17.27
N LEU A 245 -25.37 -13.86 -16.51
CA LEU A 245 -24.33 -13.01 -17.08
C LEU A 245 -23.43 -13.81 -18.03
N LYS A 246 -23.01 -15.02 -17.65
CA LYS A 246 -22.20 -15.90 -18.50
C LYS A 246 -22.92 -16.19 -19.84
N GLN A 247 -24.20 -16.52 -19.80
CA GLN A 247 -24.98 -16.79 -21.02
C GLN A 247 -25.03 -15.55 -21.92
N LYS A 248 -25.39 -14.38 -21.39
CA LYS A 248 -25.43 -13.11 -22.14
C LYS A 248 -24.06 -12.76 -22.74
N VAL A 249 -22.99 -12.94 -22.01
CA VAL A 249 -21.61 -12.72 -22.47
C VAL A 249 -21.29 -13.67 -23.63
N LEU A 250 -21.57 -14.95 -23.51
CA LEU A 250 -21.29 -15.92 -24.57
C LEU A 250 -22.10 -15.64 -25.86
N GLU A 251 -23.37 -15.27 -25.76
CA GLU A 251 -24.19 -14.87 -26.91
C GLU A 251 -23.64 -13.62 -27.60
N HIS A 252 -23.23 -12.62 -26.81
CA HIS A 252 -22.65 -11.37 -27.31
C HIS A 252 -21.33 -11.60 -28.03
N PHE A 253 -20.46 -12.42 -27.46
CA PHE A 253 -19.15 -12.73 -28.05
C PHE A 253 -19.23 -13.71 -29.23
N ALA A 254 -20.26 -14.52 -29.34
CA ALA A 254 -20.49 -15.33 -30.55
C ALA A 254 -20.67 -14.46 -31.79
N PHE A 255 -21.35 -13.31 -31.67
CA PHE A 255 -21.44 -12.32 -32.74
C PHE A 255 -20.07 -11.75 -33.10
N ILE A 256 -19.28 -11.33 -32.09
CA ILE A 256 -17.93 -10.75 -32.26
C ILE A 256 -17.00 -11.77 -32.96
N GLU A 257 -17.04 -13.04 -32.57
CA GLU A 257 -16.27 -14.12 -33.19
C GLU A 257 -16.59 -14.29 -34.66
N SER A 258 -17.90 -14.22 -35.03
CA SER A 258 -18.33 -14.33 -36.44
C SER A 258 -17.84 -13.14 -37.28
N GLU A 259 -17.94 -11.91 -36.74
CA GLU A 259 -17.48 -10.69 -37.42
C GLU A 259 -15.94 -10.64 -37.50
N TYR A 260 -15.23 -11.13 -36.48
CA TYR A 260 -13.77 -11.26 -36.49
C TYR A 260 -13.30 -12.21 -37.60
N GLY A 261 -13.96 -13.35 -37.78
CA GLY A 261 -13.65 -14.27 -38.89
C GLY A 261 -13.86 -13.64 -40.28
N LYS A 262 -14.85 -12.75 -40.43
CA LYS A 262 -15.07 -11.99 -41.68
C LYS A 262 -14.01 -10.89 -41.84
N MET A 263 -13.70 -10.18 -40.80
CA MET A 263 -12.69 -9.14 -40.77
C MET A 263 -11.31 -9.64 -41.20
N ILE A 264 -10.86 -10.78 -40.65
CA ILE A 264 -9.57 -11.39 -41.02
C ILE A 264 -9.54 -11.78 -42.50
N LYS A 265 -10.57 -12.41 -43.03
CA LYS A 265 -10.65 -12.78 -44.46
C LYS A 265 -10.59 -11.55 -45.38
N GLN A 266 -11.13 -10.41 -44.94
CA GLN A 266 -11.03 -9.17 -45.72
C GLN A 266 -9.63 -8.54 -45.59
N LEU A 267 -9.01 -8.60 -44.40
CA LEU A 267 -7.68 -8.13 -44.17
C LEU A 267 -6.65 -8.85 -45.04
N GLU A 268 -6.73 -10.18 -45.12
CA GLU A 268 -5.82 -10.99 -45.93
C GLU A 268 -5.99 -10.75 -47.44
N LYS A 269 -7.20 -10.40 -47.88
CA LYS A 269 -7.49 -10.20 -49.32
C LYS A 269 -7.21 -8.78 -49.81
N TYR A 270 -7.51 -7.77 -49.00
CA TYR A 270 -7.56 -6.37 -49.46
C TYR A 270 -6.71 -5.42 -48.59
N GLY A 271 -6.13 -5.89 -47.50
CA GLY A 271 -5.34 -5.08 -46.58
C GLY A 271 -6.16 -4.24 -45.59
N SER A 272 -5.45 -3.53 -44.67
CA SER A 272 -6.05 -2.81 -43.54
C SER A 272 -6.86 -1.56 -43.90
N LEU A 273 -6.58 -0.94 -45.06
CA LEU A 273 -7.24 0.31 -45.47
C LEU A 273 -8.55 0.11 -46.24
N HIS A 274 -8.98 -1.14 -46.50
CA HIS A 274 -10.18 -1.41 -47.28
C HIS A 274 -11.47 -1.13 -46.52
N ALA A 275 -12.45 -0.50 -47.19
CA ALA A 275 -13.72 -0.08 -46.58
C ALA A 275 -14.52 -1.22 -45.89
N ASN A 276 -14.46 -2.45 -46.44
CA ASN A 276 -15.15 -3.60 -45.83
C ASN A 276 -14.44 -4.04 -44.53
N TYR A 277 -13.11 -4.01 -44.49
CA TYR A 277 -12.36 -4.28 -43.25
C TYR A 277 -12.74 -3.29 -42.15
N LEU A 278 -12.74 -1.98 -42.46
CA LEU A 278 -13.12 -0.92 -41.54
C LEU A 278 -14.56 -1.11 -41.01
N LYS A 279 -15.50 -1.48 -41.86
CA LYS A 279 -16.89 -1.76 -41.44
C LYS A 279 -16.99 -2.88 -40.40
N HIS A 280 -16.30 -4.01 -40.63
CA HIS A 280 -16.31 -5.12 -39.67
C HIS A 280 -15.58 -4.76 -38.38
N ARG A 281 -14.45 -4.02 -38.46
CA ARG A 281 -13.73 -3.50 -37.31
C ARG A 281 -14.62 -2.58 -36.47
N ASP A 282 -15.29 -1.62 -37.10
CA ASP A 282 -16.18 -0.68 -36.40
C ASP A 282 -17.41 -1.39 -35.80
N ALA A 283 -17.92 -2.43 -36.46
CA ALA A 283 -18.99 -3.27 -35.90
C ALA A 283 -18.53 -4.02 -34.65
N ILE A 284 -17.33 -4.58 -34.65
CA ILE A 284 -16.72 -5.22 -33.48
C ILE A 284 -16.48 -4.18 -32.38
N ALA A 285 -15.90 -3.03 -32.71
CA ALA A 285 -15.63 -1.94 -31.74
C ALA A 285 -16.92 -1.49 -31.05
N ASN A 286 -18.00 -1.25 -31.81
CA ASN A 286 -19.31 -0.87 -31.26
C ASN A 286 -19.86 -1.95 -30.32
N LYS A 287 -19.71 -3.21 -30.67
CA LYS A 287 -20.15 -4.32 -29.83
C LYS A 287 -19.29 -4.47 -28.56
N LEU A 288 -17.98 -4.24 -28.63
CA LEU A 288 -17.10 -4.24 -27.47
C LEU A 288 -17.38 -3.06 -26.51
N LEU A 289 -17.88 -1.92 -27.02
CA LEU A 289 -18.28 -0.78 -26.20
C LEU A 289 -19.56 -1.05 -25.38
N GLU A 290 -20.38 -2.04 -25.75
CA GLU A 290 -21.53 -2.48 -24.97
C GLU A 290 -21.11 -3.34 -23.76
N VAL A 291 -19.85 -3.84 -23.74
CA VAL A 291 -19.30 -4.68 -22.68
C VAL A 291 -18.49 -3.85 -21.71
N ARG A 292 -18.83 -3.93 -20.44
CA ARG A 292 -18.00 -3.37 -19.37
C ARG A 292 -17.00 -4.42 -18.91
N PHE A 293 -15.78 -4.30 -19.38
CA PHE A 293 -14.69 -5.18 -18.94
C PHE A 293 -14.24 -4.85 -17.52
N ALA A 294 -13.80 -5.87 -16.79
CA ALA A 294 -13.11 -5.67 -15.53
C ALA A 294 -11.85 -4.81 -15.74
N THR A 295 -11.62 -3.83 -14.86
CA THR A 295 -10.51 -2.87 -14.95
C THR A 295 -9.17 -3.57 -15.15
N ARG A 296 -8.95 -4.68 -14.42
CA ARG A 296 -7.74 -5.51 -14.53
C ARG A 296 -7.50 -6.06 -15.94
N GLN A 297 -8.57 -6.43 -16.67
CA GLN A 297 -8.42 -6.96 -18.04
C GLN A 297 -8.07 -5.85 -19.03
N ILE A 298 -8.63 -4.66 -18.87
CA ILE A 298 -8.27 -3.50 -19.70
C ILE A 298 -6.79 -3.14 -19.46
N GLU A 299 -6.33 -3.16 -18.22
CA GLU A 299 -4.91 -2.93 -17.87
C GLU A 299 -3.99 -3.99 -18.47
N ASN A 300 -4.37 -5.27 -18.41
CA ASN A 300 -3.60 -6.36 -19.02
C ASN A 300 -3.49 -6.18 -20.55
N LEU A 301 -4.60 -5.92 -21.23
CA LEU A 301 -4.61 -5.70 -22.68
C LEU A 301 -3.80 -4.48 -23.08
N SER A 302 -3.90 -3.38 -22.33
CA SER A 302 -3.11 -2.17 -22.56
C SER A 302 -1.62 -2.41 -22.33
N SER A 303 -1.25 -3.13 -21.28
CA SER A 303 0.12 -3.51 -20.96
C SER A 303 0.73 -4.41 -22.04
N ASN A 304 -0.02 -5.40 -22.54
CA ASN A 304 0.42 -6.28 -23.62
C ASN A 304 0.70 -5.48 -24.90
N LEU A 305 -0.23 -4.59 -25.29
CA LEU A 305 -0.04 -3.74 -26.47
C LEU A 305 1.18 -2.81 -26.30
N ARG A 306 1.34 -2.21 -25.13
CA ARG A 306 2.50 -1.35 -24.81
C ARG A 306 3.81 -2.13 -24.87
N SER A 307 3.88 -3.32 -24.28
CA SER A 307 5.05 -4.18 -24.29
C SER A 307 5.45 -4.57 -25.72
N ARG A 308 4.50 -4.90 -26.59
CA ARG A 308 4.75 -5.18 -28.01
C ARG A 308 5.37 -3.96 -28.71
N VAL A 309 4.80 -2.78 -28.53
CA VAL A 309 5.34 -1.54 -29.14
C VAL A 309 6.70 -1.18 -28.55
N GLU A 310 6.94 -1.43 -27.28
CA GLU A 310 8.25 -1.20 -26.66
C GLU A 310 9.32 -2.14 -27.21
N ASN A 311 8.99 -3.42 -27.41
CA ASN A 311 9.88 -4.38 -28.07
C ASN A 311 10.20 -3.95 -29.50
N ILE A 312 9.20 -3.49 -30.27
CA ILE A 312 9.42 -2.94 -31.61
C ILE A 312 10.39 -1.76 -31.56
N ARG A 313 10.16 -0.80 -30.66
CA ARG A 313 11.04 0.37 -30.49
C ARG A 313 12.45 0.00 -30.04
N LYS A 314 12.60 -1.09 -29.28
CA LYS A 314 13.90 -1.61 -28.87
C LYS A 314 14.67 -2.15 -30.07
N LEU A 315 14.02 -3.01 -30.88
CA LEU A 315 14.61 -3.54 -32.10
C LEU A 315 14.97 -2.43 -33.10
N GLU A 316 14.10 -1.44 -33.29
CA GLU A 316 14.38 -0.28 -34.13
C GLU A 316 15.61 0.52 -33.65
N ARG A 317 15.75 0.70 -32.33
CA ARG A 317 16.92 1.36 -31.75
C ARG A 317 18.19 0.56 -32.00
N GLU A 318 18.14 -0.75 -31.82
CA GLU A 318 19.28 -1.64 -32.08
C GLU A 318 19.71 -1.58 -33.55
N ILE A 319 18.76 -1.61 -34.49
CA ILE A 319 19.08 -1.47 -35.94
C ILE A 319 19.64 -0.07 -36.22
N ARG A 320 19.05 0.96 -35.66
CA ARG A 320 19.52 2.35 -35.79
C ARG A 320 20.96 2.48 -35.29
N ASP A 321 21.29 1.94 -34.11
CA ASP A 321 22.63 2.01 -33.52
C ASP A 321 23.66 1.23 -34.39
N ILE A 322 23.25 0.10 -35.00
CA ILE A 322 24.08 -0.58 -35.97
C ILE A 322 24.31 0.30 -37.23
N CYS A 323 23.25 0.87 -37.79
CA CYS A 323 23.34 1.63 -39.05
C CYS A 323 24.00 3.00 -38.87
N ILE A 324 23.75 3.73 -37.79
CA ILE A 324 24.31 5.07 -37.56
C ILE A 324 25.69 4.99 -36.93
N ASP A 325 25.85 4.26 -35.81
CA ASP A 325 27.09 4.28 -35.03
C ASP A 325 28.18 3.39 -35.62
N ARG A 326 27.83 2.17 -36.08
CA ARG A 326 28.79 1.21 -36.59
C ARG A 326 29.02 1.34 -38.08
N VAL A 327 27.95 1.51 -38.88
CA VAL A 327 28.01 1.64 -40.34
C VAL A 327 28.29 3.08 -40.76
N ARG A 328 28.04 4.06 -39.89
CA ARG A 328 28.18 5.52 -40.12
C ARG A 328 27.30 6.03 -41.26
N MET A 329 26.08 5.51 -41.34
CA MET A 329 25.07 6.01 -42.26
C MET A 329 24.53 7.36 -41.75
N GLU A 330 24.20 8.28 -42.65
CA GLU A 330 23.63 9.55 -42.32
C GLU A 330 22.23 9.37 -41.72
N ARG A 331 21.94 10.02 -40.57
CA ARG A 331 20.72 9.84 -39.81
C ARG A 331 19.46 10.16 -40.61
N ASP A 332 19.47 11.27 -41.35
CA ASP A 332 18.30 11.69 -42.15
C ASP A 332 18.02 10.74 -43.30
N TYR A 333 19.11 10.17 -43.88
CA TYR A 333 18.99 9.16 -44.91
C TYR A 333 18.40 7.84 -44.37
N PHE A 334 18.87 7.41 -43.21
CA PHE A 334 18.36 6.22 -42.52
C PHE A 334 16.86 6.35 -42.22
N ILE A 335 16.45 7.48 -41.61
CA ILE A 335 15.03 7.71 -41.26
C ILE A 335 14.15 7.67 -42.51
N LYS A 336 14.56 8.30 -43.59
CA LYS A 336 13.74 8.37 -44.83
C LYS A 336 13.63 7.04 -45.57
N ASN A 337 14.65 6.19 -45.52
CA ASN A 337 14.67 4.95 -46.33
C ASN A 337 14.41 3.68 -45.51
N PHE A 338 14.72 3.67 -44.22
CA PHE A 338 14.49 2.50 -43.37
C PHE A 338 13.08 2.43 -42.80
N LEU A 339 12.53 3.54 -42.31
CA LEU A 339 11.20 3.52 -41.68
C LEU A 339 10.09 2.95 -42.60
N PRO A 340 10.01 3.30 -43.91
CA PRO A 340 9.03 2.70 -44.80
C PRO A 340 9.28 1.21 -45.15
N ALA A 341 10.53 0.74 -45.01
CA ALA A 341 10.97 -0.59 -45.36
C ALA A 341 11.40 -1.42 -44.14
N ILE A 342 10.79 -1.14 -42.98
CA ILE A 342 11.23 -1.68 -41.67
C ILE A 342 11.14 -3.23 -41.62
N THR A 343 10.15 -3.80 -42.28
CA THR A 343 9.87 -5.24 -42.38
C THR A 343 10.36 -5.86 -43.71
N ASP A 344 10.93 -5.04 -44.59
CA ASP A 344 11.44 -5.52 -45.89
C ASP A 344 12.84 -6.14 -45.74
N LEU A 345 12.89 -7.47 -45.78
CA LEU A 345 14.15 -8.23 -45.69
C LEU A 345 15.13 -7.97 -46.84
N LYS A 346 14.65 -7.42 -47.97
CA LYS A 346 15.50 -7.08 -49.14
C LYS A 346 16.16 -5.72 -49.03
N TRP A 347 15.72 -4.89 -48.10
CA TRP A 347 16.23 -3.53 -47.92
C TRP A 347 17.76 -3.46 -47.79
N VAL A 348 18.37 -4.36 -47.02
CA VAL A 348 19.85 -4.40 -46.86
C VAL A 348 20.53 -4.71 -48.18
N GLU A 349 20.01 -5.65 -48.97
CA GLU A 349 20.59 -6.03 -50.28
C GLU A 349 20.47 -4.88 -51.28
N GLU A 350 19.34 -4.21 -51.31
CA GLU A 350 19.11 -3.04 -52.17
C GLU A 350 20.01 -1.87 -51.81
N GLU A 351 20.22 -1.61 -50.51
CA GLU A 351 21.12 -0.54 -50.08
C GLU A 351 22.60 -0.86 -50.38
N VAL A 352 23.03 -2.10 -50.23
CA VAL A 352 24.38 -2.55 -50.62
C VAL A 352 24.57 -2.42 -52.13
N ALA A 353 23.56 -2.78 -52.95
CA ALA A 353 23.61 -2.67 -54.42
C ALA A 353 23.72 -1.21 -54.92
N LYS A 354 23.26 -0.20 -54.14
CA LYS A 354 23.43 1.21 -54.47
C LYS A 354 24.88 1.71 -54.41
N GLY A 355 25.83 0.93 -53.89
CA GLY A 355 27.28 1.17 -53.94
C GLY A 355 27.74 2.43 -53.21
N ARG A 356 27.08 2.87 -52.18
CA ARG A 356 27.43 4.06 -51.40
C ARG A 356 28.63 3.80 -50.49
N VAL A 357 29.20 4.86 -49.90
CA VAL A 357 30.40 4.81 -49.06
C VAL A 357 30.30 3.81 -47.91
N TRP A 358 29.10 3.61 -47.39
CA TRP A 358 28.83 2.67 -46.28
C TRP A 358 28.44 1.24 -46.72
N ALA A 359 28.31 0.96 -48.02
CA ALA A 359 27.83 -0.33 -48.50
C ALA A 359 28.66 -1.52 -47.98
N ASN A 360 29.99 -1.42 -48.00
CA ASN A 360 30.88 -2.47 -47.48
C ASN A 360 30.78 -2.67 -45.97
N ALA A 361 30.50 -1.60 -45.21
CA ALA A 361 30.31 -1.70 -43.78
C ALA A 361 28.92 -2.30 -43.47
N LEU A 362 27.90 -1.95 -44.24
CA LEU A 362 26.54 -2.47 -44.10
C LEU A 362 26.47 -3.99 -44.35
N ASP A 363 27.22 -4.46 -45.38
CA ASP A 363 27.27 -5.89 -45.70
C ASP A 363 27.88 -6.74 -44.56
N ARG A 364 28.84 -6.20 -43.82
CA ARG A 364 29.40 -6.89 -42.62
C ARG A 364 28.39 -7.12 -41.53
N PHE A 365 27.43 -6.20 -41.34
CA PHE A 365 26.39 -6.29 -40.32
C PHE A 365 25.05 -6.82 -40.84
N ARG A 366 25.03 -7.29 -42.10
CA ARG A 366 23.83 -7.80 -42.78
C ARG A 366 23.07 -8.84 -41.97
N HIS A 367 23.76 -9.85 -41.42
CA HIS A 367 23.13 -10.90 -40.63
C HIS A 367 22.46 -10.36 -39.37
N ALA A 368 23.11 -9.47 -38.63
CA ALA A 368 22.55 -8.88 -37.41
C ALA A 368 21.33 -8.00 -37.69
N ILE A 369 21.30 -7.27 -38.81
CA ILE A 369 20.18 -6.46 -39.22
C ILE A 369 19.01 -7.35 -39.67
N LEU A 370 19.27 -8.36 -40.49
CA LEU A 370 18.26 -9.30 -40.98
C LEU A 370 17.62 -10.11 -39.86
N GLU A 371 18.37 -10.53 -38.84
CA GLU A 371 17.82 -11.17 -37.63
C GLU A 371 16.80 -10.28 -36.94
N LYS A 372 17.11 -9.00 -36.73
CA LYS A 372 16.19 -8.04 -36.12
C LYS A 372 15.01 -7.70 -37.01
N GLN A 373 15.19 -7.60 -38.33
CA GLN A 373 14.10 -7.40 -39.27
C GLN A 373 13.17 -8.62 -39.34
N THR A 374 13.68 -9.85 -39.20
CA THR A 374 12.82 -11.04 -39.12
C THR A 374 12.00 -11.07 -37.83
N GLU A 375 12.56 -10.64 -36.70
CA GLU A 375 11.81 -10.48 -35.45
C GLU A 375 10.68 -9.44 -35.61
N LEU A 376 10.96 -8.30 -36.26
CA LEU A 376 9.96 -7.27 -36.55
C LEU A 376 8.86 -7.77 -37.52
N ALA A 377 9.24 -8.50 -38.56
CA ALA A 377 8.29 -9.10 -39.49
C ALA A 377 7.41 -10.17 -38.82
N ASN A 378 7.95 -10.95 -37.90
CA ASN A 378 7.17 -11.91 -37.11
C ASN A 378 6.15 -11.20 -36.20
N MET A 379 6.55 -10.08 -35.54
CA MET A 379 5.64 -9.27 -34.73
C MET A 379 4.52 -8.66 -35.58
N GLU A 380 4.83 -8.18 -36.80
CA GLU A 380 3.81 -7.68 -37.74
C GLU A 380 2.85 -8.80 -38.16
N ALA A 381 3.34 -10.00 -38.40
CA ALA A 381 2.52 -11.16 -38.75
C ALA A 381 1.61 -11.60 -37.58
N GLU A 382 2.10 -11.55 -36.34
CA GLU A 382 1.29 -11.83 -35.14
C GLU A 382 0.18 -10.81 -34.93
N THR A 383 0.48 -9.53 -35.07
CA THR A 383 -0.51 -8.44 -34.88
C THR A 383 -1.42 -8.27 -36.09
N ARG A 384 -1.01 -8.76 -37.26
CA ARG A 384 -1.72 -8.68 -38.56
C ARG A 384 -1.99 -7.25 -39.05
N ILE A 385 -1.27 -6.28 -38.53
CA ILE A 385 -1.32 -4.86 -38.92
C ILE A 385 0.08 -4.32 -39.04
N SER A 386 0.25 -3.24 -39.81
CA SER A 386 1.55 -2.60 -39.97
C SER A 386 2.08 -2.02 -38.66
N ILE A 387 3.42 -2.03 -38.53
CA ILE A 387 4.08 -1.47 -37.33
C ILE A 387 3.72 0.00 -37.10
N GLU A 388 3.53 0.76 -38.18
CA GLU A 388 3.13 2.19 -38.08
C GLU A 388 1.73 2.34 -37.49
N GLU A 389 0.75 1.59 -37.99
CA GLU A 389 -0.62 1.56 -37.46
C GLU A 389 -0.63 1.11 -35.99
N LEU A 390 0.17 0.08 -35.64
CA LEU A 390 0.28 -0.39 -34.26
C LEU A 390 0.80 0.70 -33.32
N LYS A 391 1.80 1.49 -33.75
CA LYS A 391 2.32 2.62 -32.98
C LYS A 391 1.30 3.75 -32.81
N GLU A 392 0.49 4.01 -33.84
CA GLU A 392 -0.58 4.99 -33.79
C GLU A 392 -1.70 4.56 -32.83
N ILE A 393 -2.13 3.31 -32.91
CA ILE A 393 -3.09 2.72 -31.98
C ILE A 393 -2.59 2.83 -30.53
N ASN A 394 -1.33 2.45 -30.29
CA ASN A 394 -0.75 2.55 -28.95
C ASN A 394 -0.65 4.02 -28.48
N LYS A 395 -0.34 4.98 -29.36
CA LYS A 395 -0.32 6.40 -29.02
C LYS A 395 -1.70 6.87 -28.56
N ASN A 396 -2.75 6.52 -29.30
CA ASN A 396 -4.13 6.88 -28.96
C ASN A 396 -4.58 6.21 -27.65
N MET A 397 -4.24 4.94 -27.44
CA MET A 397 -4.50 4.22 -26.20
C MET A 397 -3.82 4.91 -24.99
N VAL A 398 -2.53 5.26 -25.10
CA VAL A 398 -1.78 5.93 -24.02
C VAL A 398 -2.33 7.33 -23.73
N LEU A 399 -2.82 8.06 -24.73
CA LEU A 399 -3.49 9.34 -24.52
C LEU A 399 -4.79 9.14 -23.71
N SER A 400 -5.64 8.21 -24.12
CA SER A 400 -6.89 7.91 -23.40
C SER A 400 -6.64 7.39 -21.98
N GLU A 401 -5.59 6.61 -21.77
CA GLU A 401 -5.17 6.15 -20.43
C GLU A 401 -4.77 7.31 -19.52
N LYS A 402 -3.99 8.28 -20.05
CA LYS A 402 -3.62 9.49 -19.32
C LYS A 402 -4.83 10.36 -18.97
N GLU A 403 -5.77 10.50 -19.89
CA GLU A 403 -7.01 11.23 -19.66
C GLU A 403 -7.86 10.54 -18.57
N THR A 404 -7.97 9.21 -18.62
CA THR A 404 -8.66 8.43 -17.58
C THR A 404 -7.99 8.61 -16.21
N SER A 405 -6.66 8.49 -16.16
CA SER A 405 -5.89 8.63 -14.92
C SER A 405 -6.00 10.05 -14.35
N ALA A 406 -5.92 11.08 -15.18
CA ALA A 406 -6.07 12.47 -14.76
C ALA A 406 -7.47 12.75 -14.20
N ALA A 407 -8.53 12.27 -14.88
CA ALA A 407 -9.90 12.45 -14.42
C ALA A 407 -10.19 11.67 -13.11
N LYS A 408 -9.67 10.44 -12.98
CA LYS A 408 -9.75 9.68 -11.71
C LYS A 408 -9.04 10.41 -10.58
N GLN A 409 -7.85 10.96 -10.85
CA GLN A 409 -7.07 11.71 -9.86
C GLN A 409 -7.78 12.99 -9.42
N GLU A 410 -8.40 13.73 -10.34
CA GLU A 410 -9.22 14.91 -10.05
C GLU A 410 -10.35 14.56 -9.08
N MET A 411 -11.07 13.47 -9.34
CA MET A 411 -12.17 12.99 -8.49
C MET A 411 -11.68 12.53 -7.10
N ILE A 412 -10.55 11.82 -7.03
CA ILE A 412 -9.95 11.36 -5.77
C ILE A 412 -9.53 12.56 -4.93
N GLN A 413 -8.76 13.49 -5.50
CA GLN A 413 -8.21 14.65 -4.79
C GLN A 413 -9.32 15.51 -4.15
N ALA A 414 -10.40 15.76 -4.87
CA ALA A 414 -11.52 16.54 -4.36
C ALA A 414 -12.27 15.85 -3.19
N ASN A 415 -12.19 14.51 -3.09
CA ASN A 415 -12.90 13.75 -2.07
C ASN A 415 -12.00 13.25 -0.90
N LEU A 416 -10.72 13.67 -0.83
CA LEU A 416 -9.83 13.29 0.27
C LEU A 416 -10.34 13.77 1.64
N ARG A 417 -11.04 14.91 1.69
CA ARG A 417 -11.67 15.42 2.93
C ARG A 417 -12.72 14.48 3.49
N LEU A 418 -13.47 13.78 2.62
CA LEU A 418 -14.44 12.76 3.03
C LEU A 418 -13.74 11.60 3.75
N VAL A 419 -12.59 11.13 3.23
CA VAL A 419 -11.81 10.07 3.89
C VAL A 419 -11.40 10.46 5.29
N ILE A 420 -10.90 11.69 5.48
CA ILE A 420 -10.46 12.18 6.79
C ILE A 420 -11.62 12.22 7.78
N SER A 421 -12.79 12.72 7.35
CA SER A 421 -13.99 12.80 8.20
C SER A 421 -14.44 11.43 8.71
N ILE A 422 -14.28 10.39 7.89
CA ILE A 422 -14.59 9.01 8.26
C ILE A 422 -13.47 8.41 9.12
N ALA A 423 -12.19 8.54 8.71
CA ALA A 423 -11.04 7.99 9.42
C ALA A 423 -10.95 8.53 10.87
N LYS A 424 -11.35 9.79 11.11
CA LYS A 424 -11.42 10.40 12.45
C LYS A 424 -12.28 9.60 13.44
N LYS A 425 -13.33 8.91 12.97
CA LYS A 425 -14.19 8.07 13.83
C LYS A 425 -13.52 6.76 14.26
N TYR A 426 -12.42 6.35 13.57
CA TYR A 426 -11.71 5.09 13.81
C TYR A 426 -10.36 5.27 14.49
N THR A 427 -10.04 6.47 14.99
CA THR A 427 -8.84 6.73 15.77
C THR A 427 -8.82 5.92 17.07
N ASN A 428 -7.62 5.63 17.59
CA ASN A 428 -7.40 4.86 18.83
C ASN A 428 -7.89 3.40 18.77
N ARG A 429 -7.95 2.80 17.57
CA ARG A 429 -8.33 1.40 17.37
C ARG A 429 -7.13 0.52 16.93
N GLY A 430 -5.90 0.91 17.28
CA GLY A 430 -4.68 0.12 17.05
C GLY A 430 -3.88 0.50 15.80
N LEU A 431 -4.39 1.38 14.92
CA LEU A 431 -3.65 1.96 13.80
C LEU A 431 -3.44 3.46 14.01
N GLN A 432 -2.34 3.99 13.48
CA GLN A 432 -2.08 5.42 13.47
C GLN A 432 -3.04 6.14 12.51
N PHE A 433 -3.32 7.41 12.79
CA PHE A 433 -4.29 8.19 12.00
C PHE A 433 -3.93 8.30 10.52
N LEU A 434 -2.65 8.47 10.19
CA LEU A 434 -2.20 8.51 8.79
C LEU A 434 -2.40 7.18 8.06
N ASP A 435 -2.22 6.04 8.75
CA ASP A 435 -2.44 4.72 8.16
C ASP A 435 -3.94 4.51 7.87
N LEU A 436 -4.83 4.94 8.78
CA LEU A 436 -6.28 4.91 8.56
C LEU A 436 -6.68 5.76 7.35
N ILE A 437 -6.07 6.94 7.18
CA ILE A 437 -6.31 7.78 6.00
C ILE A 437 -5.84 7.07 4.72
N GLN A 438 -4.66 6.46 4.71
CA GLN A 438 -4.15 5.79 3.51
C GLN A 438 -5.00 4.57 3.12
N GLU A 439 -5.41 3.76 4.08
CA GLU A 439 -6.33 2.66 3.82
C GLU A 439 -7.70 3.17 3.33
N GLY A 440 -8.18 4.27 3.92
CA GLY A 440 -9.38 4.96 3.44
C GLY A 440 -9.23 5.49 2.01
N ASN A 441 -8.06 6.03 1.64
CA ASN A 441 -7.75 6.46 0.27
C ASN A 441 -7.78 5.29 -0.71
N ILE A 442 -7.29 4.10 -0.32
CA ILE A 442 -7.41 2.87 -1.13
C ILE A 442 -8.88 2.51 -1.34
N GLY A 443 -9.70 2.64 -0.30
CA GLY A 443 -11.16 2.48 -0.40
C GLY A 443 -11.80 3.48 -1.35
N LEU A 444 -11.40 4.76 -1.25
CA LEU A 444 -11.86 5.83 -2.15
C LEU A 444 -11.48 5.57 -3.61
N MET A 445 -10.26 5.13 -3.89
CA MET A 445 -9.84 4.76 -5.26
C MET A 445 -10.71 3.66 -5.85
N LYS A 446 -11.02 2.61 -5.06
CA LYS A 446 -11.94 1.55 -5.49
C LYS A 446 -13.36 2.06 -5.72
N ALA A 447 -13.82 3.03 -4.91
CA ALA A 447 -15.12 3.66 -5.11
C ALA A 447 -15.18 4.45 -6.43
N VAL A 448 -14.12 5.21 -6.78
CA VAL A 448 -14.04 5.96 -8.04
C VAL A 448 -14.06 5.01 -9.24
N ASP A 449 -13.36 3.87 -9.17
CA ASP A 449 -13.34 2.88 -10.26
C ASP A 449 -14.71 2.24 -10.53
N LYS A 450 -15.53 2.09 -9.49
CA LYS A 450 -16.84 1.42 -9.57
C LYS A 450 -18.04 2.38 -9.55
N PHE A 451 -17.80 3.68 -9.54
CA PHE A 451 -18.88 4.66 -9.46
C PHE A 451 -19.71 4.72 -10.74
N GLU A 452 -21.03 4.60 -10.59
CA GLU A 452 -22.02 4.69 -11.67
C GLU A 452 -22.95 5.88 -11.46
N TYR A 453 -22.66 7.00 -12.11
CA TYR A 453 -23.46 8.23 -11.98
C TYR A 453 -24.92 8.05 -12.45
N ARG A 454 -25.21 7.06 -13.31
CA ARG A 454 -26.56 6.79 -13.84
C ARG A 454 -27.54 6.32 -12.76
N ARG A 455 -27.04 5.76 -11.66
CA ARG A 455 -27.89 5.35 -10.52
C ARG A 455 -28.46 6.53 -9.73
N GLY A 456 -28.03 7.77 -9.99
CA GLY A 456 -28.57 8.99 -9.43
C GLY A 456 -28.15 9.33 -8.00
N TYR A 457 -27.39 8.47 -7.32
CA TYR A 457 -26.87 8.72 -5.98
C TYR A 457 -25.67 9.67 -6.00
N LYS A 458 -25.47 10.44 -4.91
CA LYS A 458 -24.25 11.23 -4.72
C LYS A 458 -23.05 10.32 -4.58
N PHE A 459 -21.90 10.74 -5.11
CA PHE A 459 -20.65 9.98 -5.00
C PHE A 459 -20.29 9.70 -3.52
N SER A 460 -20.46 10.69 -2.64
CA SER A 460 -20.15 10.56 -1.22
C SER A 460 -20.89 9.40 -0.53
N THR A 461 -22.17 9.16 -0.87
CA THR A 461 -22.96 8.05 -0.29
C THR A 461 -22.36 6.70 -0.66
N TYR A 462 -21.97 6.52 -1.92
CA TYR A 462 -21.35 5.29 -2.40
C TYR A 462 -19.91 5.12 -1.86
N ALA A 463 -19.11 6.19 -1.88
CA ALA A 463 -17.74 6.17 -1.42
C ALA A 463 -17.61 5.87 0.08
N THR A 464 -18.55 6.36 0.91
CA THR A 464 -18.55 6.12 2.36
C THR A 464 -18.52 4.64 2.70
N TRP A 465 -19.28 3.80 1.98
CA TRP A 465 -19.28 2.37 2.20
C TRP A 465 -17.90 1.75 1.90
N TRP A 466 -17.29 2.08 0.75
CA TRP A 466 -15.97 1.55 0.38
C TRP A 466 -14.84 2.01 1.30
N ILE A 467 -14.89 3.28 1.74
CA ILE A 467 -13.92 3.85 2.67
C ILE A 467 -14.05 3.15 4.02
N ARG A 468 -15.28 3.02 4.55
CA ARG A 468 -15.56 2.31 5.81
C ARG A 468 -15.06 0.88 5.75
N GLN A 469 -15.41 0.13 4.70
CA GLN A 469 -15.01 -1.25 4.50
C GLN A 469 -13.48 -1.41 4.46
N ALA A 470 -12.77 -0.51 3.74
CA ALA A 470 -11.31 -0.55 3.66
C ALA A 470 -10.66 -0.30 5.02
N ILE A 471 -11.12 0.73 5.77
CA ILE A 471 -10.62 1.06 7.10
C ILE A 471 -10.89 -0.08 8.09
N THR A 472 -12.13 -0.59 8.15
CA THR A 472 -12.51 -1.66 9.09
C THR A 472 -11.72 -2.94 8.81
N ARG A 473 -11.54 -3.29 7.53
CA ARG A 473 -10.75 -4.45 7.13
C ARG A 473 -9.27 -4.28 7.49
N SER A 474 -8.71 -3.09 7.26
CA SER A 474 -7.32 -2.81 7.61
C SER A 474 -7.09 -2.87 9.12
N ILE A 475 -8.01 -2.33 9.93
CA ILE A 475 -7.96 -2.47 11.39
C ILE A 475 -7.97 -3.96 11.78
N ALA A 476 -8.85 -4.76 11.16
CA ALA A 476 -8.92 -6.19 11.46
C ALA A 476 -7.64 -6.94 11.10
N ASP A 477 -6.99 -6.58 9.99
CA ASP A 477 -5.79 -7.28 9.50
C ASP A 477 -4.49 -6.81 10.15
N GLN A 478 -4.38 -5.55 10.61
CA GLN A 478 -3.09 -4.92 10.98
C GLN A 478 -3.04 -4.34 12.40
N ALA A 479 -4.18 -4.07 13.05
CA ALA A 479 -4.19 -3.39 14.35
C ALA A 479 -3.60 -4.20 15.50
N ARG A 480 -3.55 -5.53 15.39
CA ARG A 480 -3.07 -6.41 16.45
C ARG A 480 -1.66 -6.93 16.17
N THR A 481 -0.82 -6.94 17.18
CA THR A 481 0.55 -7.52 17.11
C THR A 481 0.51 -8.99 16.66
N ILE A 482 -0.49 -9.75 17.13
CA ILE A 482 -0.76 -11.12 16.67
C ILE A 482 -2.02 -11.06 15.83
N ARG A 483 -1.89 -11.27 14.52
CA ARG A 483 -3.02 -11.20 13.58
C ARG A 483 -4.07 -12.26 13.90
N ILE A 484 -5.32 -11.82 13.94
CA ILE A 484 -6.50 -12.66 14.15
C ILE A 484 -7.32 -12.65 12.84
N PRO A 485 -7.89 -13.79 12.39
CA PRO A 485 -8.79 -13.82 11.24
C PRO A 485 -10.01 -12.91 11.40
N VAL A 486 -10.46 -12.29 10.30
CA VAL A 486 -11.56 -11.29 10.31
C VAL A 486 -12.82 -11.82 10.99
N HIS A 487 -13.29 -13.03 10.65
CA HIS A 487 -14.48 -13.64 11.26
C HIS A 487 -14.38 -13.85 12.78
N MET A 488 -13.16 -13.98 13.32
CA MET A 488 -12.95 -14.05 14.76
C MET A 488 -13.04 -12.69 15.42
N ILE A 489 -12.60 -11.61 14.72
CA ILE A 489 -12.73 -10.25 15.21
C ILE A 489 -14.21 -9.83 15.24
N GLU A 490 -14.98 -10.18 14.21
CA GLU A 490 -16.43 -9.99 14.18
C GLU A 490 -17.11 -10.70 15.38
N THR A 491 -16.73 -11.95 15.63
CA THR A 491 -17.23 -12.69 16.80
C THR A 491 -16.84 -12.01 18.11
N ILE A 492 -15.62 -11.48 18.24
CA ILE A 492 -15.16 -10.73 19.42
C ILE A 492 -15.95 -9.42 19.58
N ASN A 493 -16.19 -8.70 18.49
CA ASN A 493 -16.98 -7.46 18.50
C ASN A 493 -18.44 -7.74 18.92
N LYS A 494 -19.05 -8.80 18.37
CA LYS A 494 -20.40 -9.24 18.78
C LYS A 494 -20.42 -9.59 20.27
N MET A 495 -19.42 -10.32 20.76
CA MET A 495 -19.28 -10.66 22.18
C MET A 495 -19.18 -9.40 23.06
N ASN A 496 -18.34 -8.44 22.66
CA ASN A 496 -18.15 -7.20 23.41
C ASN A 496 -19.42 -6.33 23.40
N ARG A 497 -20.15 -6.28 22.27
CA ARG A 497 -21.44 -5.57 22.18
C ARG A 497 -22.47 -6.17 23.15
N ILE A 498 -22.65 -7.49 23.10
CA ILE A 498 -23.56 -8.21 23.99
C ILE A 498 -23.17 -8.05 25.47
N SER A 499 -21.85 -8.12 25.76
CA SER A 499 -21.35 -7.93 27.13
C SER A 499 -21.65 -6.52 27.65
N ARG A 500 -21.46 -5.47 26.84
CA ARG A 500 -21.79 -4.08 27.20
C ARG A 500 -23.29 -3.89 27.40
N GLN A 501 -24.12 -4.44 26.51
CA GLN A 501 -25.56 -4.39 26.62
C GLN A 501 -26.03 -5.06 27.91
N TYR A 502 -25.54 -6.26 28.24
CA TYR A 502 -25.88 -6.97 29.46
C TYR A 502 -25.45 -6.18 30.72
N LEU A 503 -24.23 -5.60 30.69
CA LEU A 503 -23.74 -4.75 31.78
C LEU A 503 -24.63 -3.50 31.96
N GLN A 504 -25.11 -2.92 30.88
CA GLN A 504 -26.04 -1.76 30.95
C GLN A 504 -27.41 -2.13 31.50
N GLU A 505 -27.92 -3.34 31.20
CA GLU A 505 -29.23 -3.81 31.66
C GLU A 505 -29.20 -4.31 33.11
N THR A 506 -28.14 -5.02 33.51
CA THR A 506 -28.09 -5.71 34.82
C THR A 506 -27.14 -5.06 35.82
N GLY A 507 -26.18 -4.23 35.36
CA GLY A 507 -25.14 -3.63 36.19
C GLY A 507 -24.00 -4.57 36.57
N GLU A 508 -24.01 -5.84 36.10
CA GLU A 508 -22.96 -6.86 36.35
C GLU A 508 -22.37 -7.40 35.03
N GLU A 509 -21.11 -7.75 35.04
CA GLU A 509 -20.47 -8.40 33.88
C GLU A 509 -21.03 -9.82 33.67
N PRO A 510 -21.36 -10.19 32.40
CA PRO A 510 -21.88 -11.53 32.11
C PRO A 510 -20.80 -12.60 32.29
N ASP A 511 -21.16 -13.71 32.95
CA ASP A 511 -20.29 -14.89 33.05
C ASP A 511 -20.23 -15.64 31.71
N SER A 512 -19.18 -16.48 31.54
CA SER A 512 -18.97 -17.28 30.31
C SER A 512 -20.19 -18.16 29.94
N ALA A 513 -20.91 -18.68 30.93
CA ALA A 513 -22.14 -19.44 30.72
C ALA A 513 -23.28 -18.56 30.18
N LYS A 514 -23.42 -17.32 30.68
CA LYS A 514 -24.45 -16.39 30.23
C LYS A 514 -24.16 -15.85 28.82
N LEU A 515 -22.89 -15.55 28.54
CA LEU A 515 -22.45 -15.21 27.19
C LEU A 515 -22.70 -16.34 26.18
N ALA A 516 -22.51 -17.59 26.58
CA ALA A 516 -22.79 -18.74 25.73
C ALA A 516 -24.27 -18.84 25.36
N GLU A 517 -25.17 -18.54 26.32
CA GLU A 517 -26.61 -18.49 26.10
C GLU A 517 -27.00 -17.35 25.15
N LEU A 518 -26.47 -16.13 25.37
CA LEU A 518 -26.80 -14.93 24.58
C LEU A 518 -26.21 -14.96 23.16
N MET A 519 -25.08 -15.61 22.97
CA MET A 519 -24.43 -15.76 21.66
C MET A 519 -24.82 -17.04 20.91
N GLU A 520 -25.63 -17.92 21.52
CA GLU A 520 -26.02 -19.22 20.97
C GLU A 520 -24.82 -20.11 20.59
N MET A 521 -23.76 -20.07 21.42
CA MET A 521 -22.52 -20.79 21.17
C MET A 521 -22.11 -21.64 22.38
N PRO A 522 -21.35 -22.77 22.17
CA PRO A 522 -20.84 -23.58 23.27
C PRO A 522 -19.90 -22.76 24.18
N GLU A 523 -20.01 -22.97 25.49
CA GLU A 523 -19.21 -22.26 26.50
C GLU A 523 -17.69 -22.41 26.29
N ASP A 524 -17.22 -23.59 25.89
CA ASP A 524 -15.80 -23.82 25.58
C ASP A 524 -15.28 -22.92 24.44
N LYS A 525 -16.16 -22.60 23.47
CA LYS A 525 -15.84 -21.72 22.36
C LYS A 525 -15.72 -20.27 22.84
N ILE A 526 -16.64 -19.83 23.70
CA ILE A 526 -16.61 -18.49 24.32
C ILE A 526 -15.33 -18.32 25.15
N ARG A 527 -14.97 -19.31 25.98
CA ARG A 527 -13.72 -19.24 26.77
C ARG A 527 -12.46 -19.16 25.89
N LYS A 528 -12.45 -19.82 24.72
CA LYS A 528 -11.35 -19.70 23.75
C LYS A 528 -11.33 -18.29 23.13
N ILE A 529 -12.49 -17.74 22.74
CA ILE A 529 -12.61 -16.40 22.18
C ILE A 529 -12.12 -15.36 23.19
N MET A 530 -12.53 -15.44 24.45
CA MET A 530 -12.07 -14.54 25.52
C MET A 530 -10.54 -14.57 25.72
N LYS A 531 -9.90 -15.73 25.53
CA LYS A 531 -8.43 -15.85 25.60
C LYS A 531 -7.76 -15.19 24.39
N ILE A 532 -8.32 -15.37 23.19
CA ILE A 532 -7.80 -14.81 21.94
C ILE A 532 -7.99 -13.28 21.90
N ALA A 533 -9.08 -12.78 22.52
CA ALA A 533 -9.40 -11.36 22.55
C ALA A 533 -8.37 -10.50 23.31
N LYS A 534 -7.60 -11.12 24.24
CA LYS A 534 -6.58 -10.39 25.02
C LYS A 534 -5.42 -9.95 24.14
N GLU A 535 -4.92 -8.75 24.40
CA GLU A 535 -3.72 -8.21 23.77
C GLU A 535 -2.46 -8.61 24.53
N PRO A 536 -1.31 -8.79 23.85
CA PRO A 536 -0.05 -9.08 24.52
C PRO A 536 0.40 -7.85 25.33
N ILE A 537 1.01 -8.12 26.47
CA ILE A 537 1.59 -7.09 27.34
C ILE A 537 3.04 -6.85 26.93
N SER A 538 3.48 -5.60 26.89
CA SER A 538 4.87 -5.27 26.57
C SER A 538 5.81 -5.75 27.69
N MET A 539 6.96 -6.29 27.32
CA MET A 539 8.02 -6.65 28.27
C MET A 539 8.73 -5.43 28.85
N GLU A 540 8.59 -4.25 28.21
CA GLU A 540 9.12 -2.98 28.69
C GLU A 540 8.16 -2.23 29.62
N THR A 541 7.06 -2.85 30.03
CA THR A 541 6.13 -2.26 30.98
C THR A 541 6.85 -2.10 32.34
N PRO A 542 6.94 -0.87 32.89
CA PRO A 542 7.59 -0.64 34.19
C PRO A 542 6.78 -1.29 35.30
N ILE A 543 7.48 -1.86 36.31
CA ILE A 543 6.88 -2.46 37.50
C ILE A 543 7.37 -1.69 38.73
N GLY A 544 6.45 -1.00 39.41
CA GLY A 544 6.73 -0.19 40.57
C GLY A 544 6.82 1.31 40.26
N ASP A 545 7.19 2.12 41.26
CA ASP A 545 7.31 3.57 41.11
C ASP A 545 8.67 4.02 40.57
N ASP A 546 9.65 3.11 40.51
CA ASP A 546 11.00 3.35 39.96
C ASP A 546 11.06 2.83 38.50
N ASP A 547 11.53 3.66 37.58
CA ASP A 547 11.66 3.35 36.15
C ASP A 547 12.73 2.29 35.82
N ASP A 548 13.43 1.77 36.81
CA ASP A 548 14.56 0.85 36.63
C ASP A 548 14.18 -0.63 36.45
N SER A 549 12.92 -1.02 36.72
CA SER A 549 12.45 -2.42 36.66
C SER A 549 11.37 -2.63 35.64
N HIS A 550 11.62 -3.50 34.67
CA HIS A 550 10.66 -3.84 33.62
C HIS A 550 10.13 -5.27 33.79
N LEU A 551 8.93 -5.55 33.23
CA LEU A 551 8.32 -6.89 33.26
C LEU A 551 9.25 -7.98 32.70
N GLY A 552 10.07 -7.64 31.70
CA GLY A 552 11.04 -8.54 31.10
C GLY A 552 12.08 -9.08 32.06
N ASP A 553 12.47 -8.31 33.08
CA ASP A 553 13.49 -8.68 34.07
C ASP A 553 13.02 -9.79 35.02
N PHE A 554 11.70 -9.97 35.14
CA PHE A 554 11.07 -10.99 35.99
C PHE A 554 10.71 -12.29 35.23
N ILE A 555 10.96 -12.35 33.92
CA ILE A 555 10.69 -13.53 33.11
C ILE A 555 11.93 -14.41 33.05
N GLU A 556 11.85 -15.62 33.62
CA GLU A 556 12.94 -16.59 33.60
C GLU A 556 13.18 -17.16 32.19
N ASP A 557 14.43 -17.20 31.74
CA ASP A 557 14.83 -17.87 30.51
C ASP A 557 14.91 -19.38 30.71
N ALA A 558 13.84 -20.09 30.39
CA ALA A 558 13.77 -21.54 30.50
C ALA A 558 14.71 -22.30 29.53
N ASN A 559 15.28 -21.62 28.52
CA ASN A 559 16.20 -22.25 27.57
C ASN A 559 17.66 -22.24 28.03
N ASN A 560 18.00 -21.40 28.98
CA ASN A 560 19.34 -21.35 29.56
C ASN A 560 19.42 -22.30 30.77
N VAL A 561 20.44 -23.15 30.77
CA VAL A 561 20.70 -24.06 31.88
C VAL A 561 21.22 -23.26 33.07
N ALA A 562 20.63 -23.42 34.24
CA ALA A 562 21.09 -22.74 35.45
C ALA A 562 22.59 -23.01 35.71
N PRO A 563 23.38 -22.03 36.21
CA PRO A 563 24.81 -22.25 36.43
C PRO A 563 25.15 -23.47 37.30
N ALA A 564 24.33 -23.76 38.28
CA ALA A 564 24.48 -24.97 39.12
C ALA A 564 24.27 -26.27 38.33
N GLU A 565 23.30 -26.29 37.45
CA GLU A 565 23.02 -27.45 36.56
C GLU A 565 24.13 -27.58 35.51
N ALA A 566 24.58 -26.48 34.90
CA ALA A 566 25.70 -26.48 33.96
C ALA A 566 26.98 -27.04 34.60
N ALA A 567 27.29 -26.64 35.86
CA ALA A 567 28.42 -27.15 36.60
C ALA A 567 28.25 -28.67 36.90
N MET A 568 27.03 -29.11 37.24
CA MET A 568 26.72 -30.51 37.48
C MET A 568 26.85 -31.35 36.19
N TYR A 569 26.38 -30.86 35.05
CA TYR A 569 26.56 -31.54 33.77
C TYR A 569 28.02 -31.61 33.34
N THR A 570 28.80 -30.57 33.58
CA THR A 570 30.25 -30.57 33.31
C THR A 570 30.96 -31.61 34.19
N SER A 571 30.66 -31.66 35.49
CA SER A 571 31.22 -32.60 36.43
C SER A 571 30.81 -34.04 36.08
N LEU A 572 29.54 -34.30 35.74
CA LEU A 572 29.06 -35.58 35.26
C LEU A 572 29.83 -36.03 33.99
N HIS A 573 30.01 -35.12 33.04
CA HIS A 573 30.76 -35.36 31.82
C HIS A 573 32.21 -35.77 32.07
N GLU A 574 32.92 -35.03 32.99
CA GLU A 574 34.29 -35.32 33.38
C GLU A 574 34.38 -36.73 34.05
N VAL A 575 33.52 -37.02 35.02
CA VAL A 575 33.49 -38.31 35.72
C VAL A 575 33.16 -39.45 34.73
N THR A 576 32.23 -39.23 33.80
CA THR A 576 31.90 -40.21 32.75
C THR A 576 33.10 -40.48 31.85
N LYS A 577 33.87 -39.45 31.50
CA LYS A 577 35.08 -39.59 30.69
C LYS A 577 36.15 -40.40 31.40
N GLU A 578 36.43 -40.09 32.69
CA GLU A 578 37.38 -40.86 33.52
C GLU A 578 36.97 -42.35 33.62
N ILE A 579 35.67 -42.64 33.84
CA ILE A 579 35.18 -43.98 33.93
C ILE A 579 35.31 -44.74 32.59
N LEU A 580 35.05 -44.08 31.48
CA LEU A 580 35.25 -44.64 30.14
C LEU A 580 36.71 -44.94 29.85
N GLU A 581 37.63 -44.13 30.33
CA GLU A 581 39.09 -44.35 30.19
C GLU A 581 39.55 -45.59 30.99
N SER A 582 38.82 -46.00 32.02
CA SER A 582 39.08 -47.25 32.75
C SER A 582 38.71 -48.53 32.00
N LEU A 583 38.03 -48.41 30.85
CA LEU A 583 37.68 -49.53 29.96
C LEU A 583 38.77 -49.76 28.91
N THR A 584 38.70 -50.87 28.18
CA THR A 584 39.58 -51.05 27.03
C THR A 584 39.29 -50.02 25.92
N PRO A 585 40.30 -49.57 25.16
CA PRO A 585 40.08 -48.51 24.14
C PRO A 585 38.99 -48.84 23.13
N ARG A 586 38.77 -50.10 22.83
CA ARG A 586 37.69 -50.55 21.93
C ARG A 586 36.33 -50.46 22.58
N GLU A 587 36.18 -50.90 23.84
CA GLU A 587 34.91 -50.80 24.59
C GLU A 587 34.52 -49.34 24.83
N ALA A 588 35.48 -48.49 25.18
CA ALA A 588 35.23 -47.05 25.39
C ALA A 588 34.79 -46.36 24.10
N LYS A 589 35.45 -46.65 22.96
CA LYS A 589 35.10 -46.04 21.67
C LYS A 589 33.72 -46.49 21.18
N VAL A 590 33.34 -47.77 21.36
CA VAL A 590 31.99 -48.28 21.04
C VAL A 590 30.93 -47.54 21.86
N LEU A 591 31.13 -47.36 23.17
CA LEU A 591 30.18 -46.64 24.02
C LEU A 591 30.08 -45.16 23.67
N ARG A 592 31.23 -44.47 23.40
CA ARG A 592 31.22 -43.07 22.96
C ARG A 592 30.40 -42.89 21.71
N MET A 593 30.58 -43.73 20.71
CA MET A 593 29.82 -43.66 19.45
C MET A 593 28.36 -44.02 19.61
N ARG A 594 28.07 -45.04 20.44
CA ARG A 594 26.71 -45.50 20.63
C ARG A 594 25.82 -44.51 21.38
N PHE A 595 26.38 -43.79 22.34
CA PHE A 595 25.68 -42.81 23.17
C PHE A 595 26.01 -41.35 22.85
N GLY A 596 26.78 -41.10 21.77
CA GLY A 596 27.13 -39.72 21.36
C GLY A 596 28.04 -38.97 22.34
N ILE A 597 28.77 -39.69 23.23
CA ILE A 597 29.64 -39.03 24.23
C ILE A 597 30.86 -38.46 23.52
N ASP A 598 31.12 -37.16 23.65
CA ASP A 598 32.14 -36.40 22.92
C ASP A 598 31.93 -36.39 21.36
N MET A 599 30.69 -36.64 20.89
CA MET A 599 30.32 -36.62 19.46
C MET A 599 29.03 -35.87 19.24
N ASN A 600 28.82 -35.37 18.02
CA ASN A 600 27.65 -34.55 17.66
C ASN A 600 26.33 -35.38 17.55
N THR A 601 26.45 -36.70 17.32
CA THR A 601 25.31 -37.62 17.15
C THR A 601 25.57 -38.99 17.77
N ASP A 602 24.52 -39.68 18.19
CA ASP A 602 24.55 -41.09 18.55
C ASP A 602 24.50 -41.95 17.27
N HIS A 603 25.10 -43.14 17.34
CA HIS A 603 25.19 -44.04 16.20
C HIS A 603 24.47 -45.36 16.50
N THR A 604 23.85 -45.93 15.47
CA THR A 604 23.20 -47.25 15.57
C THR A 604 24.25 -48.37 15.66
N LEU A 605 23.87 -49.53 16.20
CA LEU A 605 24.76 -50.71 16.29
C LEU A 605 25.33 -51.14 14.93
N GLU A 606 24.58 -50.87 13.86
CA GLU A 606 24.98 -51.22 12.49
C GLU A 606 26.03 -50.24 11.93
N GLU A 607 25.87 -48.97 12.18
CA GLU A 607 26.83 -47.93 11.80
C GLU A 607 28.17 -48.08 12.54
N VAL A 608 28.08 -48.32 13.85
CA VAL A 608 29.27 -48.64 14.65
C VAL A 608 29.92 -49.94 14.15
N GLY A 609 29.13 -50.94 13.76
CA GLY A 609 29.63 -52.17 13.16
C GLY A 609 30.39 -51.95 11.88
N LYS A 610 29.86 -51.13 10.99
CA LYS A 610 30.56 -50.72 9.71
C LYS A 610 31.90 -50.02 9.97
N GLN A 611 31.96 -49.18 11.01
CA GLN A 611 33.17 -48.41 11.32
C GLN A 611 34.28 -49.26 11.96
N PHE A 612 33.93 -50.38 12.62
CA PHE A 612 34.89 -51.33 13.23
C PHE A 612 35.09 -52.61 12.41
N ASP A 613 34.53 -52.70 11.20
CA ASP A 613 34.53 -53.91 10.36
C ASP A 613 34.11 -55.20 11.06
N VAL A 614 33.02 -55.09 11.87
CA VAL A 614 32.48 -56.21 12.60
C VAL A 614 30.95 -56.25 12.47
N THR A 615 30.38 -57.44 12.73
CA THR A 615 28.92 -57.62 12.68
C THR A 615 28.21 -56.88 13.80
N ARG A 616 26.94 -56.42 13.54
CA ARG A 616 26.05 -55.79 14.51
C ARG A 616 26.00 -56.56 15.84
N GLU A 617 25.90 -57.88 15.78
CA GLU A 617 25.83 -58.72 16.96
C GLU A 617 27.13 -58.68 17.80
N ARG A 618 28.28 -58.54 17.13
CA ARG A 618 29.55 -58.38 17.83
C ARG A 618 29.66 -57.04 18.57
N ILE A 619 29.15 -55.97 18.00
CA ILE A 619 29.07 -54.66 18.69
C ILE A 619 28.13 -54.77 19.87
N ARG A 620 26.95 -55.41 19.75
CA ARG A 620 26.01 -55.63 20.86
C ARG A 620 26.66 -56.42 22.02
N GLN A 621 27.48 -57.43 21.70
CA GLN A 621 28.24 -58.20 22.72
C GLN A 621 29.30 -57.31 23.43
N ILE A 622 30.00 -56.46 22.69
CA ILE A 622 31.01 -55.55 23.24
C ILE A 622 30.31 -54.52 24.14
N GLU A 623 29.22 -53.90 23.69
CA GLU A 623 28.39 -52.95 24.47
C GLU A 623 27.90 -53.62 25.77
N ALA A 624 27.27 -54.79 25.69
CA ALA A 624 26.77 -55.51 26.86
C ALA A 624 27.89 -55.86 27.86
N LYS A 625 29.08 -56.24 27.37
CA LYS A 625 30.24 -56.51 28.20
C LYS A 625 30.77 -55.24 28.85
N ALA A 626 30.85 -54.14 28.13
CA ALA A 626 31.29 -52.84 28.63
C ALA A 626 30.30 -52.33 29.72
N LEU A 627 29.00 -52.35 29.47
CA LEU A 627 27.97 -51.96 30.45
C LEU A 627 27.99 -52.84 31.70
N ARG A 628 28.25 -54.16 31.57
CA ARG A 628 28.43 -55.03 32.73
C ARG A 628 29.64 -54.67 33.56
N LYS A 629 30.76 -54.26 32.94
CA LYS A 629 31.94 -53.75 33.62
C LYS A 629 31.69 -52.41 34.34
N LEU A 630 30.84 -51.53 33.75
CA LEU A 630 30.46 -50.27 34.36
C LEU A 630 29.52 -50.43 35.58
N ARG A 631 28.72 -51.49 35.61
CA ARG A 631 27.84 -51.80 36.75
C ARG A 631 28.60 -52.26 38.02
N HIS A 632 29.92 -52.52 37.91
CA HIS A 632 30.70 -52.90 39.07
C HIS A 632 30.77 -51.77 40.12
N PRO A 633 30.57 -52.01 41.40
CA PRO A 633 30.47 -51.01 42.47
C PRO A 633 31.59 -49.95 42.43
N THR A 634 32.85 -50.37 42.20
CA THR A 634 33.98 -49.47 42.14
C THR A 634 33.91 -48.39 41.06
N ARG A 635 33.03 -48.58 40.02
CA ARG A 635 32.81 -47.62 38.96
C ARG A 635 31.44 -46.96 39.06
N SER A 636 30.41 -47.73 39.42
CA SER A 636 29.05 -47.22 39.52
C SER A 636 28.86 -46.25 40.69
N ASP A 637 29.56 -46.46 41.82
CA ASP A 637 29.43 -45.59 43.01
C ASP A 637 29.81 -44.12 42.72
N ARG A 638 30.75 -43.88 41.79
CA ARG A 638 31.14 -42.55 41.37
C ARG A 638 30.08 -41.83 40.57
N LEU A 639 29.20 -42.56 39.86
CA LEU A 639 28.08 -41.98 39.09
C LEU A 639 26.80 -41.91 39.92
N ARG A 640 26.71 -42.66 41.01
CA ARG A 640 25.50 -42.74 41.84
C ARG A 640 25.14 -41.40 42.48
N SER A 641 26.11 -40.59 42.86
CA SER A 641 25.90 -39.26 43.45
C SER A 641 25.16 -38.32 42.50
N PHE A 642 25.22 -38.53 41.18
CA PHE A 642 24.49 -37.72 40.22
C PHE A 642 23.06 -38.19 39.97
N LEU A 643 22.74 -39.50 40.23
CA LEU A 643 21.39 -40.04 40.12
C LEU A 643 20.51 -39.63 41.30
N ASP A 644 21.07 -39.67 42.53
CA ASP A 644 20.34 -39.32 43.76
C ASP A 644 19.93 -37.81 43.80
N SER A 645 20.53 -36.97 42.96
CA SER A 645 20.16 -35.54 42.83
C SER A 645 18.94 -35.30 41.94
N GLU A 646 18.59 -36.22 41.04
CA GLU A 646 17.39 -36.11 40.18
C GLU A 646 16.12 -36.62 40.85
N GLU A 647 16.22 -37.68 41.71
CA GLU A 647 15.05 -38.21 42.41
C GLU A 647 14.48 -37.26 43.49
N ASN A 648 15.24 -36.26 43.95
CA ASN A 648 14.77 -35.21 44.87
C ASN A 648 14.08 -34.03 44.20
N LYS A 649 13.99 -33.96 42.86
CA LYS A 649 13.33 -32.88 42.08
C LYS A 649 11.95 -33.26 41.52
N SER A 650 11.44 -34.50 41.70
CA SER A 650 10.12 -34.97 41.25
C SER A 650 9.03 -34.84 42.31
#